data_367f37ea441b78dc43cd9c655e965b62
#
_entry.id   367f37ea441b78dc43cd9c655e965b62
#
_cell.length_a   1.000
_cell.length_b   1.000
_cell.length_c   1.000
_cell.angle_alpha   90.00
_cell.angle_beta   90.00
_cell.angle_gamma   90.00
#
_symmetry.space_group_name_H-M   'P 1'
#
loop_
_entity.id
_entity.type
_entity.pdbx_description
1 polymer ?
#
loop_
_entity_poly.entity_id
_entity_poly.type
_entity_poly.pdbx_seq_one_letter_code
_entity_poly.pdbx_strand_id
1 'polypeptide(L)'
;MKLKKKTCGILAVLLLLMTVFTGMQEVIPVHAEGLKVSINGTELEDGRYYEFGGSRGSGTMSECDPAALPGAYIYYSAGIMEVKGSVKIYSNGGSSTEILKIENGTLTLKGDGNFYLTNDNDTETLVTGTADAVLKADEYTGDIQVSGRGGNALIKGLSLVDLKTAGEITLDADDVTGDVFISAGSVKLEADQLDIYLSGGAVKYLIEATDEQNGEISLKKTGSLNSFDLVNGNNINVTEAFFKAKDTFLSSNGNSNSNSSSGRIVLVGETIAEGNLELETVKDVTIRAKKTAVKGNLAVNAENGYGVEITSEGGAVSTGSTEITAPSLVVMLQANGDAAIIEGNAKINANRISMQSANNAAIAGDADLQARNYITLLGAEGHSVIGGSNILMNAAGGELSISRTGSAATGTPPLLGGTLQTQNDIVKYSDGGENWVQIMATGETYDADNCEHPILAGYSGRCMVCGEYDIEYAELIGTDGTSKRMLNGDFGGTGAHNDFRYLEDGDTIKFVKDIYGNGRTAAIGDSKAVTLDLNGHTLILDTISSGNNLTIANGNYKGKITNGGVGLTKELTFKNAKAALTDLQWMTNSGVKLEGSEVTVSGNDGSGRCWLEKLTMDEDSKLVLKNVSQGISNYANVALEESLGTIRGFLPKDYSIANRKRNPADVDYRNTIVDADGQIAQNVELRYRKMTDADLSATLNPTTYTYDGTAKEPEVLVVYDGQTLTKDTDYTVAYSDNKNAGNAEVTITGIGVYHEAAHLQFTIGKAGQAAPTGLKAVNTSKTGASDGAIENLTTAMEYSTDEIHWTKVTDGTKVSGLAAGDYFVRYAETGNYLASVATKVTVAVKEAPSTGTGSNPGETTGGNGTTGGNGTTGSNGTTGSTGTNGSGTVAGTSNRSSSDAAGSNPAALTGTIQKTATIKTGDETPVGRILLLMFSAAGLMVVAAAGRKKYC
;
A
#
# COMPACT_ATOMS: atom_id res chain seq x y z
N MET A 1 30.85 -10.23 -20.11
CA MET A 1 30.71 -10.19 -21.57
C MET A 1 29.80 -11.27 -22.17
N LYS A 2 29.05 -12.03 -21.36
CA LYS A 2 28.09 -13.07 -21.84
C LYS A 2 26.61 -12.69 -21.70
N LEU A 3 26.29 -11.51 -21.13
CA LEU A 3 24.89 -11.06 -20.95
C LEU A 3 24.41 -10.15 -22.10
N LYS A 4 25.30 -9.56 -22.89
CA LYS A 4 24.94 -8.69 -24.02
C LYS A 4 24.49 -9.40 -25.30
N LYS A 5 24.67 -10.72 -25.40
CA LYS A 5 24.24 -11.49 -26.61
C LYS A 5 22.81 -12.02 -26.56
N LYS A 6 22.21 -12.10 -25.34
CA LYS A 6 20.79 -12.56 -25.24
C LYS A 6 19.77 -11.43 -25.42
N THR A 7 20.15 -10.20 -25.10
CA THR A 7 19.27 -9.03 -25.28
C THR A 7 19.16 -8.58 -26.74
N CYS A 8 20.25 -8.78 -27.54
CA CYS A 8 20.17 -8.49 -28.97
C CYS A 8 19.32 -9.50 -29.76
N GLY A 9 19.24 -10.74 -29.32
CA GLY A 9 18.39 -11.76 -29.97
C GLY A 9 16.90 -11.52 -29.74
N ILE A 10 16.51 -11.08 -28.57
CA ILE A 10 15.12 -10.77 -28.24
C ILE A 10 14.66 -9.47 -28.94
N LEU A 11 15.56 -8.48 -29.05
CA LEU A 11 15.27 -7.25 -29.79
C LEU A 11 15.13 -7.49 -31.31
N ALA A 12 15.92 -8.41 -31.89
CA ALA A 12 15.83 -8.77 -33.28
C ALA A 12 14.54 -9.57 -33.60
N VAL A 13 14.09 -10.44 -32.68
CA VAL A 13 12.83 -11.15 -32.82
C VAL A 13 11.62 -10.22 -32.63
N LEU A 14 11.70 -9.25 -31.72
CA LEU A 14 10.66 -8.20 -31.58
C LEU A 14 10.63 -7.25 -32.80
N LEU A 15 11.79 -6.88 -33.36
CA LEU A 15 11.83 -6.09 -34.60
C LEU A 15 11.30 -6.90 -35.80
N LEU A 16 11.57 -8.21 -35.87
CA LEU A 16 11.03 -9.05 -36.95
C LEU A 16 9.52 -9.28 -36.78
N LEU A 17 9.01 -9.38 -35.55
CA LEU A 17 7.57 -9.42 -35.29
C LEU A 17 6.90 -8.06 -35.60
N MET A 18 7.55 -6.94 -35.32
CA MET A 18 7.02 -5.62 -35.71
C MET A 18 7.04 -5.39 -37.22
N THR A 19 8.04 -5.89 -37.94
CA THR A 19 8.05 -5.79 -39.42
C THR A 19 7.06 -6.73 -40.08
N VAL A 20 6.69 -7.85 -39.44
CA VAL A 20 5.60 -8.70 -39.94
C VAL A 20 4.23 -8.08 -39.67
N PHE A 21 4.07 -7.34 -38.57
CA PHE A 21 2.81 -6.63 -38.25
C PHE A 21 2.67 -5.29 -39.03
N THR A 22 3.77 -4.59 -39.35
CA THR A 22 3.70 -3.39 -40.17
C THR A 22 3.63 -3.69 -41.65
N GLY A 23 3.99 -4.91 -42.10
CA GLY A 23 3.80 -5.39 -43.44
C GLY A 23 2.40 -5.91 -43.80
N MET A 24 1.47 -5.94 -42.79
CA MET A 24 0.08 -6.33 -42.99
C MET A 24 -0.91 -5.15 -42.97
N GLN A 25 -0.43 -3.91 -43.07
CA GLN A 25 -1.29 -2.72 -43.21
C GLN A 25 -1.19 -2.02 -44.58
N GLU A 26 -1.00 -2.78 -45.66
CA GLU A 26 -1.74 -2.50 -46.87
C GLU A 26 -2.86 -3.52 -46.90
N VAL A 27 -3.94 -3.22 -46.17
CA VAL A 27 -5.23 -3.84 -46.46
C VAL A 27 -5.58 -3.38 -47.86
N ILE A 28 -5.27 -4.21 -48.87
CA ILE A 28 -6.05 -4.22 -50.11
C ILE A 28 -7.49 -4.09 -49.63
N PRO A 29 -8.28 -3.11 -50.08
CA PRO A 29 -9.69 -3.06 -49.71
C PRO A 29 -10.27 -4.40 -50.16
N VAL A 30 -10.52 -5.27 -49.21
CA VAL A 30 -11.35 -6.44 -49.47
C VAL A 30 -12.67 -5.81 -49.85
N HIS A 31 -13.01 -5.91 -51.09
CA HIS A 31 -14.37 -5.65 -51.55
C HIS A 31 -15.24 -6.40 -50.55
N ALA A 32 -16.02 -5.66 -49.75
CA ALA A 32 -16.99 -6.25 -48.86
C ALA A 32 -18.01 -6.93 -49.80
N GLU A 33 -17.73 -8.19 -50.12
CA GLU A 33 -18.71 -8.99 -50.84
C GLU A 33 -19.96 -9.04 -49.98
N GLY A 34 -20.93 -8.20 -50.32
CA GLY A 34 -22.19 -8.14 -49.62
C GLY A 34 -22.62 -6.81 -49.03
N LEU A 35 -21.71 -5.81 -48.84
CA LEU A 35 -22.15 -4.50 -48.36
C LEU A 35 -23.12 -3.85 -49.34
N LYS A 36 -24.30 -3.49 -48.87
CA LYS A 36 -25.29 -2.71 -49.59
C LYS A 36 -25.64 -1.48 -48.78
N VAL A 37 -25.59 -0.32 -49.41
CA VAL A 37 -26.02 0.95 -48.85
C VAL A 37 -27.13 1.51 -49.70
N SER A 38 -28.26 1.82 -49.10
CA SER A 38 -29.36 2.48 -49.81
C SER A 38 -29.81 3.74 -49.08
N ILE A 39 -30.19 4.74 -49.88
CA ILE A 39 -30.77 6.00 -49.39
C ILE A 39 -32.19 6.11 -49.98
N ASN A 40 -33.18 6.31 -49.13
CA ASN A 40 -34.61 6.34 -49.50
C ASN A 40 -35.01 5.11 -50.36
N GLY A 41 -34.48 3.92 -50.07
CA GLY A 41 -34.73 2.68 -50.80
C GLY A 41 -33.99 2.53 -52.14
N THR A 42 -33.15 3.47 -52.54
CA THR A 42 -32.31 3.41 -53.75
C THR A 42 -30.89 2.99 -53.34
N GLU A 43 -30.39 1.88 -53.89
CA GLU A 43 -29.03 1.36 -53.62
C GLU A 43 -27.99 2.29 -54.29
N LEU A 44 -26.91 2.61 -53.55
CA LEU A 44 -25.79 3.38 -54.04
C LEU A 44 -24.85 2.48 -54.86
N GLU A 45 -24.46 2.95 -56.05
CA GLU A 45 -23.52 2.25 -56.96
C GLU A 45 -22.07 2.71 -56.70
N ASP A 46 -21.14 1.77 -56.73
CA ASP A 46 -19.72 2.02 -56.51
C ASP A 46 -19.12 2.96 -57.55
N GLY A 47 -18.31 3.89 -57.12
CA GLY A 47 -17.65 4.91 -57.97
C GLY A 47 -18.56 6.01 -58.47
N ARG A 48 -19.71 6.25 -57.84
CA ARG A 48 -20.70 7.25 -58.29
C ARG A 48 -20.76 8.48 -57.37
N TYR A 49 -21.20 9.58 -57.97
CA TYR A 49 -21.45 10.86 -57.29
C TYR A 49 -22.95 11.13 -57.26
N TYR A 50 -23.45 11.56 -56.08
CA TYR A 50 -24.84 11.80 -55.84
C TYR A 50 -25.10 13.21 -55.30
N GLU A 51 -26.10 13.90 -55.86
CA GLU A 51 -26.66 15.12 -55.27
C GLU A 51 -28.03 14.84 -54.68
N PHE A 52 -28.38 15.61 -53.66
CA PHE A 52 -29.62 15.50 -52.93
C PHE A 52 -30.37 16.82 -52.98
N GLY A 53 -31.61 16.75 -53.36
CA GLY A 53 -32.52 17.89 -53.49
C GLY A 53 -33.84 17.64 -52.80
N GLY A 54 -34.75 18.56 -53.01
CA GLY A 54 -36.12 18.46 -52.45
C GLY A 54 -36.27 19.22 -51.16
N SER A 55 -37.42 18.99 -50.50
CA SER A 55 -37.78 19.53 -49.18
C SER A 55 -38.28 18.40 -48.30
N ARG A 56 -38.56 18.70 -47.07
CA ARG A 56 -39.11 17.74 -46.10
C ARG A 56 -40.33 17.01 -46.69
N GLY A 57 -40.26 15.68 -46.68
CA GLY A 57 -41.32 14.80 -47.26
C GLY A 57 -41.29 14.64 -48.78
N SER A 58 -40.29 15.23 -49.48
CA SER A 58 -40.13 15.11 -50.92
C SER A 58 -38.64 15.09 -51.34
N GLY A 59 -37.82 14.35 -50.56
CA GLY A 59 -36.38 14.20 -50.86
C GLY A 59 -36.15 13.51 -52.18
N THR A 60 -35.20 14.04 -53.00
CA THR A 60 -34.81 13.44 -54.28
C THR A 60 -33.29 13.16 -54.25
N MET A 61 -32.90 12.08 -54.91
CA MET A 61 -31.49 11.72 -55.13
C MET A 61 -31.27 11.55 -56.61
N SER A 62 -30.19 12.15 -57.11
CA SER A 62 -29.78 12.00 -58.52
C SER A 62 -28.27 11.79 -58.61
N GLU A 63 -27.86 11.02 -59.62
CA GLU A 63 -26.44 10.85 -59.96
C GLU A 63 -25.87 12.11 -60.58
N CYS A 64 -24.66 12.52 -60.20
CA CYS A 64 -23.98 13.71 -60.75
C CYS A 64 -22.98 13.34 -61.84
N ASP A 65 -22.79 14.26 -62.80
CA ASP A 65 -21.67 14.19 -63.73
C ASP A 65 -20.35 14.56 -63.01
N PRO A 66 -19.35 13.64 -62.97
CA PRO A 66 -18.06 13.92 -62.37
C PRO A 66 -17.34 15.16 -62.93
N ALA A 67 -17.68 15.56 -64.13
CA ALA A 67 -17.11 16.74 -64.78
C ALA A 67 -17.77 18.09 -64.39
N ALA A 68 -18.92 18.01 -63.67
CA ALA A 68 -19.72 19.17 -63.25
C ALA A 68 -20.35 19.02 -61.89
N LEU A 69 -19.52 18.72 -60.89
CA LEU A 69 -19.96 18.45 -59.49
C LEU A 69 -20.64 19.68 -58.89
N PRO A 70 -21.77 19.50 -58.20
CA PRO A 70 -22.44 20.57 -57.45
C PRO A 70 -21.60 20.98 -56.21
N GLY A 71 -22.00 22.09 -55.58
CA GLY A 71 -21.33 22.58 -54.36
C GLY A 71 -21.49 21.66 -53.14
N ALA A 72 -22.45 20.74 -53.16
CA ALA A 72 -22.68 19.70 -52.14
C ALA A 72 -23.03 18.38 -52.81
N TYR A 73 -22.29 17.31 -52.49
CA TYR A 73 -22.47 15.97 -53.05
C TYR A 73 -21.91 14.90 -52.15
N ILE A 74 -22.29 13.66 -52.41
CA ILE A 74 -21.68 12.44 -51.88
C ILE A 74 -20.99 11.70 -53.01
N TYR A 75 -19.72 11.30 -52.80
CA TYR A 75 -19.05 10.29 -53.60
C TYR A 75 -19.06 8.98 -52.85
N TYR A 76 -19.57 7.91 -53.46
CA TYR A 76 -19.62 6.59 -52.85
C TYR A 76 -18.71 5.62 -53.59
N SER A 77 -17.77 4.99 -52.88
CA SER A 77 -16.93 3.94 -53.45
C SER A 77 -16.37 3.01 -52.35
N ALA A 78 -16.45 1.71 -52.60
CA ALA A 78 -15.90 0.67 -51.75
C ALA A 78 -16.30 0.78 -50.27
N GLY A 79 -17.53 1.14 -49.97
CA GLY A 79 -18.03 1.33 -48.61
C GLY A 79 -17.63 2.66 -47.97
N ILE A 80 -17.03 3.55 -48.69
CA ILE A 80 -16.70 4.92 -48.26
C ILE A 80 -17.69 5.89 -48.87
N MET A 81 -18.27 6.71 -48.01
CA MET A 81 -19.14 7.81 -48.39
C MET A 81 -18.41 9.12 -48.09
N GLU A 82 -17.80 9.71 -49.12
CA GLU A 82 -17.14 11.01 -49.01
C GLU A 82 -18.16 12.14 -49.17
N VAL A 83 -18.32 12.97 -48.13
CA VAL A 83 -19.29 14.07 -48.07
C VAL A 83 -18.58 15.39 -48.33
N LYS A 84 -19.08 16.16 -49.30
CA LYS A 84 -18.59 17.50 -49.65
C LYS A 84 -19.71 18.54 -49.59
N GLY A 85 -19.42 19.70 -49.02
CA GLY A 85 -20.39 20.76 -48.81
C GLY A 85 -21.46 20.40 -47.80
N SER A 86 -22.63 21.00 -47.86
CA SER A 86 -23.74 20.73 -46.92
C SER A 86 -24.78 19.83 -47.57
N VAL A 87 -24.65 18.54 -47.38
CA VAL A 87 -25.55 17.53 -47.93
C VAL A 87 -26.73 17.32 -47.00
N LYS A 88 -27.94 17.57 -47.46
CA LYS A 88 -29.19 17.37 -46.72
C LYS A 88 -30.04 16.29 -47.40
N ILE A 89 -30.24 15.18 -46.72
CA ILE A 89 -31.04 14.06 -47.21
C ILE A 89 -32.38 14.09 -46.50
N TYR A 90 -33.43 14.35 -47.22
CA TYR A 90 -34.83 14.31 -46.73
C TYR A 90 -35.46 12.98 -47.03
N SER A 91 -36.41 12.52 -46.18
CA SER A 91 -37.27 11.38 -46.55
C SER A 91 -38.06 11.74 -47.83
N ASN A 92 -38.28 10.75 -48.70
CA ASN A 92 -39.04 10.94 -49.95
C ASN A 92 -40.57 10.82 -49.82
N GLY A 93 -41.10 10.60 -48.60
CA GLY A 93 -42.55 10.43 -48.36
C GLY A 93 -43.14 9.20 -48.99
N GLY A 94 -42.32 8.27 -49.52
CA GLY A 94 -42.76 7.02 -50.13
C GLY A 94 -42.99 5.91 -49.10
N SER A 95 -43.03 4.66 -49.60
CA SER A 95 -43.19 3.48 -48.78
C SER A 95 -41.87 3.00 -48.06
N SER A 96 -40.81 3.75 -48.20
CA SER A 96 -39.54 3.46 -47.52
C SER A 96 -39.64 3.78 -46.04
N THR A 97 -39.31 2.84 -45.22
CA THR A 97 -39.37 2.94 -43.74
C THR A 97 -38.07 3.45 -43.11
N GLU A 98 -37.05 3.68 -43.90
CA GLU A 98 -35.75 4.20 -43.52
C GLU A 98 -35.17 5.17 -44.55
N ILE A 99 -34.39 6.16 -44.14
CA ILE A 99 -33.62 7.06 -45.02
C ILE A 99 -32.32 6.42 -45.40
N LEU A 100 -31.55 5.94 -44.47
CA LEU A 100 -30.25 5.27 -44.69
C LEU A 100 -30.35 3.82 -44.20
N LYS A 101 -30.09 2.89 -45.10
CA LYS A 101 -30.01 1.45 -44.80
C LYS A 101 -28.63 0.91 -45.15
N ILE A 102 -28.05 0.15 -44.22
CA ILE A 102 -26.75 -0.50 -44.37
C ILE A 102 -26.93 -2.01 -44.16
N GLU A 103 -26.57 -2.81 -45.15
CA GLU A 103 -26.66 -4.26 -45.09
C GLU A 103 -25.26 -4.86 -45.29
N ASN A 104 -24.88 -5.74 -44.38
CA ASN A 104 -23.68 -6.61 -44.48
C ASN A 104 -22.35 -5.82 -44.69
N GLY A 105 -21.78 -5.26 -43.68
CA GLY A 105 -20.46 -4.64 -43.69
C GLY A 105 -20.41 -3.21 -43.20
N THR A 106 -19.33 -2.48 -43.53
CA THR A 106 -19.03 -1.18 -42.95
C THR A 106 -19.27 -0.06 -43.97
N LEU A 107 -20.12 0.89 -43.63
CA LEU A 107 -20.21 2.19 -44.29
C LEU A 107 -19.35 3.19 -43.50
N THR A 108 -18.36 3.80 -44.15
CA THR A 108 -17.49 4.83 -43.57
C THR A 108 -17.77 6.20 -44.16
N LEU A 109 -18.16 7.17 -43.34
CA LEU A 109 -18.27 8.57 -43.73
C LEU A 109 -16.88 9.21 -43.69
N LYS A 110 -16.50 9.94 -44.75
CA LYS A 110 -15.29 10.75 -44.84
C LYS A 110 -15.58 12.13 -45.43
N GLY A 111 -14.68 13.07 -45.23
CA GLY A 111 -14.76 14.40 -45.81
C GLY A 111 -14.90 15.53 -44.83
N ASP A 112 -15.17 16.71 -45.36
CA ASP A 112 -15.27 17.99 -44.65
C ASP A 112 -16.64 18.66 -44.83
N GLY A 113 -17.57 17.99 -45.52
CA GLY A 113 -18.93 18.45 -45.67
C GLY A 113 -19.84 18.12 -44.52
N ASN A 114 -20.94 18.84 -44.37
CA ASN A 114 -21.94 18.54 -43.37
C ASN A 114 -22.92 17.49 -43.87
N PHE A 115 -23.21 16.47 -43.06
CA PHE A 115 -24.10 15.36 -43.38
C PHE A 115 -25.35 15.41 -42.52
N TYR A 116 -26.50 15.67 -43.14
CA TYR A 116 -27.79 15.82 -42.47
C TYR A 116 -28.79 14.81 -43.04
N LEU A 117 -29.29 13.95 -42.12
CA LEU A 117 -30.46 13.09 -42.40
C LEU A 117 -31.66 13.67 -41.67
N THR A 118 -32.75 13.94 -42.39
CA THR A 118 -33.96 14.56 -41.82
C THR A 118 -35.22 13.88 -42.29
N ASN A 119 -36.08 13.50 -41.31
CA ASN A 119 -37.43 12.95 -41.57
C ASN A 119 -38.50 13.73 -40.83
N ASP A 120 -39.64 13.95 -41.47
CA ASP A 120 -40.83 14.56 -40.87
C ASP A 120 -42.03 13.58 -40.76
N ASN A 121 -41.82 12.29 -41.09
CA ASN A 121 -42.90 11.28 -41.06
C ASN A 121 -42.90 10.48 -39.75
N ASP A 122 -44.07 10.31 -39.16
CA ASP A 122 -44.28 9.79 -37.79
C ASP A 122 -44.05 8.28 -37.61
N THR A 123 -43.50 7.53 -38.59
CA THR A 123 -43.46 6.06 -38.50
C THR A 123 -42.13 5.41 -38.81
N GLU A 124 -41.09 6.15 -39.12
CA GLU A 124 -39.84 5.61 -39.73
C GLU A 124 -38.64 5.71 -38.81
N THR A 125 -37.76 4.69 -38.87
CA THR A 125 -36.41 4.73 -38.30
C THR A 125 -35.46 5.35 -39.36
N LEU A 126 -34.69 6.34 -39.01
CA LEU A 126 -33.87 7.09 -39.98
C LEU A 126 -32.68 6.28 -40.52
N VAL A 127 -31.99 5.56 -39.61
CA VAL A 127 -30.87 4.71 -39.97
C VAL A 127 -31.12 3.30 -39.51
N THR A 128 -31.09 2.34 -40.43
CA THR A 128 -31.25 0.91 -40.12
C THR A 128 -30.06 0.11 -40.67
N GLY A 129 -29.85 -1.06 -40.07
CA GLY A 129 -28.82 -1.98 -40.55
C GLY A 129 -29.09 -3.42 -40.19
N THR A 130 -28.31 -4.31 -40.78
CA THR A 130 -28.25 -5.73 -40.36
C THR A 130 -27.33 -5.90 -39.16
N ALA A 131 -27.45 -7.04 -38.47
CA ALA A 131 -26.70 -7.31 -37.24
C ALA A 131 -25.16 -7.34 -37.39
N ASP A 132 -24.66 -7.33 -38.61
CA ASP A 132 -23.22 -7.24 -38.97
C ASP A 132 -22.87 -5.90 -39.64
N ALA A 133 -23.84 -5.01 -39.83
CA ALA A 133 -23.63 -3.70 -40.44
C ALA A 133 -23.02 -2.73 -39.43
N VAL A 134 -22.08 -1.91 -39.94
CA VAL A 134 -21.35 -0.88 -39.18
C VAL A 134 -21.54 0.47 -39.89
N LEU A 135 -21.88 1.49 -39.08
CA LEU A 135 -21.82 2.89 -39.53
C LEU A 135 -20.63 3.54 -38.80
N LYS A 136 -19.68 4.04 -39.60
CA LYS A 136 -18.46 4.67 -39.11
C LYS A 136 -18.23 6.05 -39.73
N ALA A 137 -17.73 6.98 -38.93
CA ALA A 137 -17.10 8.21 -39.44
C ALA A 137 -15.68 8.25 -38.87
N ASP A 138 -14.68 8.35 -39.74
CA ASP A 138 -13.28 8.37 -39.38
C ASP A 138 -12.55 9.45 -40.20
N GLU A 139 -11.72 10.26 -39.56
CA GLU A 139 -11.11 11.43 -40.18
C GLU A 139 -12.15 12.42 -40.79
N TYR A 140 -13.34 12.47 -40.20
CA TYR A 140 -14.41 13.34 -40.60
C TYR A 140 -14.30 14.69 -39.89
N THR A 141 -14.58 15.81 -40.58
CA THR A 141 -14.43 17.14 -39.99
C THR A 141 -15.70 17.99 -40.03
N GLY A 142 -16.72 17.57 -40.80
CA GLY A 142 -17.98 18.23 -40.87
C GLY A 142 -18.98 17.86 -39.80
N ASP A 143 -20.15 18.51 -39.78
CA ASP A 143 -21.20 18.18 -38.85
C ASP A 143 -21.98 16.94 -39.32
N ILE A 144 -22.47 16.14 -38.37
CA ILE A 144 -23.33 15.00 -38.57
C ILE A 144 -24.62 15.27 -37.79
N GLN A 145 -25.74 15.37 -38.51
CA GLN A 145 -27.05 15.55 -37.90
C GLN A 145 -28.01 14.45 -38.36
N VAL A 146 -28.65 13.80 -37.40
CA VAL A 146 -29.75 12.86 -37.64
C VAL A 146 -30.96 13.39 -36.90
N SER A 147 -31.92 13.92 -37.65
CA SER A 147 -33.13 14.55 -37.11
C SER A 147 -34.40 13.85 -37.59
N GLY A 148 -35.31 13.48 -36.68
CA GLY A 148 -36.51 12.77 -37.02
C GLY A 148 -37.73 13.26 -36.27
N ARG A 149 -38.91 12.84 -36.74
CA ARG A 149 -40.17 13.02 -36.07
C ARG A 149 -40.94 11.72 -36.09
N GLY A 150 -41.37 11.26 -34.86
CA GLY A 150 -42.06 9.99 -34.75
C GLY A 150 -41.14 8.77 -34.95
N GLY A 151 -41.76 7.61 -35.15
CA GLY A 151 -41.02 6.37 -35.41
C GLY A 151 -40.59 5.59 -34.18
N ASN A 152 -39.95 4.42 -34.43
CA ASN A 152 -39.63 3.48 -33.37
C ASN A 152 -38.22 3.67 -32.75
N ALA A 153 -37.32 4.26 -33.50
CA ALA A 153 -35.97 4.56 -33.10
C ALA A 153 -35.33 5.50 -34.15
N LEU A 154 -34.31 6.28 -33.74
CA LEU A 154 -33.54 7.10 -34.67
C LEU A 154 -32.52 6.25 -35.47
N ILE A 155 -31.82 5.36 -34.75
CA ILE A 155 -30.85 4.41 -35.32
C ILE A 155 -31.13 3.02 -34.76
N LYS A 156 -31.19 1.97 -35.60
CA LYS A 156 -31.52 0.62 -35.16
C LYS A 156 -30.85 -0.48 -36.00
N GLY A 157 -30.45 -1.56 -35.35
CA GLY A 157 -30.09 -2.84 -35.94
C GLY A 157 -28.66 -2.97 -36.43
N LEU A 158 -27.81 -1.99 -36.21
CA LEU A 158 -26.38 -2.02 -36.52
C LEU A 158 -25.60 -2.81 -35.47
N SER A 159 -24.51 -3.47 -35.86
CA SER A 159 -23.55 -4.04 -34.93
C SER A 159 -22.70 -2.96 -34.21
N LEU A 160 -22.41 -1.86 -34.90
CA LEU A 160 -21.65 -0.76 -34.37
C LEU A 160 -22.06 0.57 -35.03
N VAL A 161 -22.24 1.58 -34.20
CA VAL A 161 -22.26 2.98 -34.60
C VAL A 161 -20.99 3.64 -34.02
N ASP A 162 -20.06 4.06 -34.86
CA ASP A 162 -18.77 4.67 -34.47
C ASP A 162 -18.57 5.98 -35.26
N LEU A 163 -19.12 7.06 -34.71
CA LEU A 163 -19.08 8.37 -35.38
C LEU A 163 -18.09 9.28 -34.66
N LYS A 164 -17.04 9.66 -35.37
CA LYS A 164 -16.03 10.60 -34.90
C LYS A 164 -15.92 11.78 -35.90
N THR A 165 -16.09 12.99 -35.38
CA THR A 165 -15.93 14.22 -36.16
C THR A 165 -15.24 15.33 -35.37
N ALA A 166 -14.55 16.24 -36.06
CA ALA A 166 -14.09 17.49 -35.45
C ALA A 166 -15.19 18.56 -35.40
N GLY A 167 -16.34 18.33 -36.04
CA GLY A 167 -17.53 19.18 -36.02
C GLY A 167 -18.52 18.77 -34.93
N GLU A 168 -19.80 18.98 -35.17
CA GLU A 168 -20.92 18.68 -34.30
C GLU A 168 -21.59 17.33 -34.64
N ILE A 169 -21.98 16.56 -33.63
CA ILE A 169 -22.96 15.48 -33.79
C ILE A 169 -24.26 15.90 -33.08
N THR A 170 -25.31 16.01 -33.83
CA THR A 170 -26.67 16.30 -33.35
C THR A 170 -27.58 15.11 -33.63
N LEU A 171 -28.13 14.50 -32.60
CA LEU A 171 -29.16 13.46 -32.64
C LEU A 171 -30.44 14.02 -32.05
N ASP A 172 -31.43 14.29 -32.91
CA ASP A 172 -32.65 15.00 -32.49
C ASP A 172 -33.87 14.29 -33.01
N ALA A 173 -34.83 14.06 -32.15
CA ALA A 173 -36.13 13.59 -32.59
C ALA A 173 -37.28 14.06 -31.70
N ASP A 174 -38.43 14.25 -32.34
CA ASP A 174 -39.70 14.56 -31.73
C ASP A 174 -40.63 13.32 -31.79
N ASP A 175 -41.41 13.11 -30.77
CA ASP A 175 -42.51 12.13 -30.73
C ASP A 175 -42.11 10.66 -31.04
N VAL A 176 -40.94 10.20 -30.59
CA VAL A 176 -40.54 8.78 -30.72
C VAL A 176 -41.44 7.91 -29.84
N THR A 177 -41.98 6.84 -30.45
CA THR A 177 -42.93 5.91 -29.79
C THR A 177 -42.36 4.54 -29.53
N GLY A 178 -41.11 4.29 -29.90
CA GLY A 178 -40.40 3.02 -29.68
C GLY A 178 -39.88 2.85 -28.28
N ASP A 179 -39.29 1.68 -27.99
CA ASP A 179 -38.70 1.39 -26.70
C ASP A 179 -37.33 2.03 -26.52
N VAL A 180 -36.61 2.32 -27.63
CA VAL A 180 -35.20 2.78 -27.64
C VAL A 180 -35.03 3.88 -28.68
N PHE A 181 -34.26 4.93 -28.31
CA PHE A 181 -33.93 6.01 -29.26
C PHE A 181 -32.81 5.61 -30.21
N ILE A 182 -31.71 5.03 -29.70
CA ILE A 182 -30.61 4.47 -30.48
C ILE A 182 -30.32 3.04 -30.00
N SER A 183 -30.39 2.07 -30.93
CA SER A 183 -30.12 0.66 -30.62
C SER A 183 -29.12 0.07 -31.61
N ALA A 184 -27.93 -0.33 -31.12
CA ALA A 184 -26.90 -0.99 -31.90
C ALA A 184 -26.11 -1.97 -31.02
N GLY A 185 -25.27 -2.83 -31.61
CA GLY A 185 -24.38 -3.71 -30.85
C GLY A 185 -23.49 -2.92 -29.89
N SER A 186 -22.85 -1.83 -30.40
CA SER A 186 -22.16 -0.81 -29.60
C SER A 186 -22.36 0.57 -30.23
N VAL A 187 -22.24 1.62 -29.38
CA VAL A 187 -22.40 3.02 -29.82
C VAL A 187 -21.21 3.86 -29.34
N LYS A 188 -20.50 4.48 -30.30
CA LYS A 188 -19.37 5.38 -30.03
C LYS A 188 -19.57 6.69 -30.77
N LEU A 189 -19.66 7.80 -30.04
CA LEU A 189 -19.82 9.14 -30.58
C LEU A 189 -18.73 10.03 -30.02
N GLU A 190 -17.95 10.67 -30.88
CA GLU A 190 -16.89 11.61 -30.50
C GLU A 190 -16.97 12.87 -31.38
N ALA A 191 -17.19 14.03 -30.79
CA ALA A 191 -17.37 15.28 -31.49
C ALA A 191 -16.91 16.50 -30.68
N ASP A 192 -16.63 17.63 -31.38
CA ASP A 192 -16.42 18.91 -30.70
C ASP A 192 -17.66 19.32 -29.91
N GLN A 193 -18.84 19.16 -30.48
CA GLN A 193 -20.12 19.34 -29.84
C GLN A 193 -20.99 18.09 -30.05
N LEU A 194 -21.54 17.56 -28.97
CA LEU A 194 -22.40 16.39 -29.01
C LEU A 194 -23.74 16.72 -28.31
N ASP A 195 -24.78 16.78 -29.09
CA ASP A 195 -26.12 17.14 -28.62
C ASP A 195 -27.11 16.03 -28.92
N ILE A 196 -27.87 15.64 -27.90
CA ILE A 196 -28.92 14.62 -27.99
C ILE A 196 -30.23 15.21 -27.45
N TYR A 197 -31.23 15.26 -28.30
CA TYR A 197 -32.57 15.77 -27.99
C TYR A 197 -33.63 14.74 -28.28
N LEU A 198 -34.57 14.59 -27.37
CA LEU A 198 -35.73 13.76 -27.52
C LEU A 198 -36.95 14.46 -26.89
N SER A 199 -37.71 15.15 -27.70
CA SER A 199 -38.90 15.86 -27.27
C SER A 199 -40.19 15.13 -27.66
N GLY A 200 -41.29 15.37 -26.96
CA GLY A 200 -42.60 14.82 -27.25
C GLY A 200 -42.82 13.39 -26.77
N GLY A 201 -42.36 12.38 -27.49
CA GLY A 201 -42.52 10.95 -27.14
C GLY A 201 -41.70 10.54 -25.91
N ALA A 202 -41.90 9.29 -25.47
CA ALA A 202 -41.13 8.71 -24.36
C ALA A 202 -40.57 7.33 -24.74
N VAL A 203 -39.31 7.10 -24.53
CA VAL A 203 -38.63 5.81 -24.73
C VAL A 203 -38.28 5.17 -23.39
N LYS A 204 -38.02 3.87 -23.37
CA LYS A 204 -37.47 3.19 -22.17
C LYS A 204 -35.99 3.53 -21.99
N TYR A 205 -35.22 3.43 -23.07
CA TYR A 205 -33.76 3.65 -23.08
C TYR A 205 -33.41 4.71 -24.13
N LEU A 206 -32.53 5.64 -23.75
CA LEU A 206 -31.98 6.61 -24.69
C LEU A 206 -31.03 5.93 -25.68
N ILE A 207 -30.06 5.15 -25.16
CA ILE A 207 -29.13 4.36 -25.97
C ILE A 207 -29.04 2.96 -25.39
N GLU A 208 -29.21 1.96 -26.27
CA GLU A 208 -29.03 0.54 -25.93
C GLU A 208 -27.93 -0.09 -26.77
N ALA A 209 -26.92 -0.65 -26.09
CA ALA A 209 -25.96 -1.54 -26.70
C ALA A 209 -26.50 -2.98 -26.60
N THR A 210 -26.82 -3.58 -27.73
CA THR A 210 -27.53 -4.87 -27.80
C THR A 210 -26.60 -6.09 -27.72
N ASP A 211 -25.30 -5.93 -27.82
CA ASP A 211 -24.33 -7.00 -27.55
C ASP A 211 -24.18 -7.16 -26.04
N GLU A 212 -24.88 -8.13 -25.45
CA GLU A 212 -24.89 -8.38 -24.01
C GLU A 212 -23.51 -8.71 -23.42
N GLN A 213 -22.55 -9.17 -24.22
CA GLN A 213 -21.23 -9.56 -23.75
C GLN A 213 -20.18 -8.44 -23.86
N ASN A 214 -20.24 -7.69 -24.98
CA ASN A 214 -19.19 -6.72 -25.33
C ASN A 214 -19.78 -5.34 -25.67
N GLY A 215 -21.07 -5.14 -25.54
CA GLY A 215 -21.74 -3.89 -25.89
C GLY A 215 -21.26 -2.73 -25.04
N GLU A 216 -20.76 -1.70 -25.72
CA GLU A 216 -20.20 -0.49 -25.10
C GLU A 216 -20.93 0.74 -25.62
N ILE A 217 -21.19 1.69 -24.72
CA ILE A 217 -21.61 3.05 -25.10
C ILE A 217 -20.49 4.01 -24.73
N SER A 218 -19.99 4.76 -25.70
CA SER A 218 -18.92 5.75 -25.51
C SER A 218 -19.32 7.08 -26.12
N LEU A 219 -19.54 8.10 -25.30
CA LEU A 219 -19.93 9.44 -25.72
C LEU A 219 -18.84 10.43 -25.28
N LYS A 220 -18.14 11.05 -26.26
CA LYS A 220 -17.05 11.97 -26.02
C LYS A 220 -17.30 13.33 -26.64
N LYS A 221 -17.36 14.34 -25.79
CA LYS A 221 -17.37 15.72 -26.18
C LYS A 221 -15.96 16.31 -26.05
N THR A 222 -15.34 16.67 -27.18
CA THR A 222 -13.94 17.14 -27.21
C THR A 222 -13.80 18.66 -27.19
N GLY A 223 -14.87 19.39 -27.53
CA GLY A 223 -14.88 20.86 -27.55
C GLY A 223 -14.94 21.50 -26.19
N SER A 224 -14.50 22.75 -26.15
CA SER A 224 -14.39 23.54 -24.92
C SER A 224 -15.66 24.34 -24.59
N LEU A 225 -16.68 24.32 -25.44
CA LEU A 225 -17.94 25.05 -25.24
C LEU A 225 -19.02 24.12 -24.70
N ASN A 226 -19.88 24.66 -23.82
CA ASN A 226 -21.04 24.00 -23.23
C ASN A 226 -20.78 22.77 -22.32
N SER A 227 -21.77 22.39 -21.54
CA SER A 227 -21.82 21.17 -20.76
C SER A 227 -22.31 19.97 -21.61
N PHE A 228 -22.14 18.75 -21.05
CA PHE A 228 -22.84 17.58 -21.56
C PHE A 228 -24.06 17.33 -20.65
N ASP A 229 -25.24 17.71 -21.11
CA ASP A 229 -26.46 17.72 -20.33
C ASP A 229 -27.52 16.77 -20.90
N LEU A 230 -27.90 15.75 -20.13
CA LEU A 230 -29.06 14.89 -20.40
C LEU A 230 -30.06 15.05 -19.24
N VAL A 231 -31.13 15.76 -19.46
CA VAL A 231 -32.10 16.11 -18.41
C VAL A 231 -33.50 15.62 -18.82
N ASN A 232 -33.97 14.59 -18.11
CA ASN A 232 -35.28 14.01 -18.32
C ASN A 232 -36.42 15.03 -18.00
N GLY A 233 -37.35 15.17 -18.91
CA GLY A 233 -38.45 16.14 -18.81
C GLY A 233 -38.07 17.55 -19.31
N ASN A 234 -36.84 17.78 -19.81
CA ASN A 234 -36.41 19.03 -20.42
C ASN A 234 -36.06 18.83 -21.91
N ASN A 235 -34.93 18.20 -22.17
CA ASN A 235 -34.45 17.90 -23.53
C ASN A 235 -34.55 16.40 -23.88
N ILE A 236 -34.88 15.56 -22.93
CA ILE A 236 -34.96 14.10 -23.04
C ILE A 236 -36.24 13.62 -22.33
N ASN A 237 -36.81 12.55 -22.83
CA ASN A 237 -37.96 11.89 -22.20
C ASN A 237 -37.75 10.36 -22.19
N VAL A 238 -37.21 9.85 -21.05
CA VAL A 238 -36.86 8.43 -20.86
C VAL A 238 -37.54 7.90 -19.59
N THR A 239 -38.12 6.69 -19.67
CA THR A 239 -38.92 6.11 -18.60
C THR A 239 -38.23 5.05 -17.76
N GLU A 240 -37.12 4.46 -18.24
CA GLU A 240 -36.34 3.45 -17.50
C GLU A 240 -34.90 3.88 -17.24
N ALA A 241 -34.02 3.96 -18.26
CA ALA A 241 -32.67 4.39 -18.10
C ALA A 241 -32.14 5.14 -19.33
N PHE A 242 -31.16 6.04 -19.14
CA PHE A 242 -30.49 6.67 -20.28
C PHE A 242 -29.68 5.63 -21.07
N PHE A 243 -28.86 4.83 -20.39
CA PHE A 243 -27.97 3.89 -21.02
C PHE A 243 -28.25 2.46 -20.57
N LYS A 244 -28.39 1.58 -21.54
CA LYS A 244 -28.48 0.15 -21.35
C LYS A 244 -27.34 -0.53 -22.09
N ALA A 245 -26.26 -0.78 -21.39
CA ALA A 245 -25.04 -1.43 -21.87
C ALA A 245 -24.32 -2.11 -20.71
N LYS A 246 -23.37 -3.00 -21.02
CA LYS A 246 -22.46 -3.51 -20.02
C LYS A 246 -21.57 -2.41 -19.47
N ASP A 247 -20.97 -1.63 -20.36
CA ASP A 247 -20.07 -0.54 -20.03
C ASP A 247 -20.49 0.74 -20.76
N THR A 248 -20.56 1.85 -20.02
CA THR A 248 -20.88 3.18 -20.57
C THR A 248 -19.77 4.15 -20.16
N PHE A 249 -19.19 4.84 -21.14
CA PHE A 249 -18.17 5.88 -20.94
C PHE A 249 -18.68 7.22 -21.47
N LEU A 250 -18.59 8.26 -20.64
CA LEU A 250 -18.93 9.64 -20.99
C LEU A 250 -17.73 10.54 -20.70
N SER A 251 -17.32 11.36 -21.66
CA SER A 251 -16.25 12.34 -21.48
C SER A 251 -16.67 13.71 -21.96
N SER A 252 -16.35 14.74 -21.18
CA SER A 252 -16.61 16.14 -21.51
C SER A 252 -15.37 16.98 -21.25
N ASN A 253 -14.68 17.38 -22.31
CA ASN A 253 -13.57 18.31 -22.24
C ASN A 253 -14.09 19.75 -22.15
N GLY A 254 -13.44 20.56 -21.32
CA GLY A 254 -13.79 21.97 -21.16
C GLY A 254 -12.57 22.83 -20.91
N ASN A 255 -12.75 24.15 -20.91
CA ASN A 255 -11.69 25.06 -20.51
C ASN A 255 -11.66 25.18 -18.98
N SER A 256 -10.66 24.61 -18.32
CA SER A 256 -10.49 24.64 -16.88
C SER A 256 -10.42 26.05 -16.27
N ASN A 257 -10.07 27.06 -17.08
CA ASN A 257 -9.92 28.46 -16.64
C ASN A 257 -11.17 29.33 -16.82
N SER A 258 -12.23 28.82 -17.44
CA SER A 258 -13.46 29.59 -17.66
C SER A 258 -14.44 29.48 -16.49
N ASN A 259 -15.09 30.60 -16.12
CA ASN A 259 -16.23 30.60 -15.19
C ASN A 259 -17.51 30.06 -15.84
N SER A 260 -17.42 29.55 -17.08
CA SER A 260 -18.54 29.00 -17.84
C SER A 260 -18.90 27.59 -17.36
N SER A 261 -20.07 27.12 -17.74
CA SER A 261 -20.54 25.75 -17.49
C SER A 261 -19.87 24.69 -18.37
N SER A 262 -18.94 25.08 -19.22
CA SER A 262 -18.21 24.16 -20.13
C SER A 262 -17.44 23.07 -19.38
N GLY A 263 -17.45 21.87 -19.89
CA GLY A 263 -16.78 20.71 -19.31
C GLY A 263 -17.49 20.07 -18.13
N ARG A 264 -18.76 20.40 -17.87
CA ARG A 264 -19.63 19.71 -16.91
C ARG A 264 -20.33 18.52 -17.55
N ILE A 265 -20.67 17.54 -16.71
CA ILE A 265 -21.60 16.46 -17.06
C ILE A 265 -22.82 16.56 -16.13
N VAL A 266 -24.01 16.69 -16.71
CA VAL A 266 -25.27 16.75 -15.97
C VAL A 266 -26.23 15.67 -16.49
N LEU A 267 -26.59 14.73 -15.63
CA LEU A 267 -27.46 13.59 -15.94
C LEU A 267 -28.62 13.57 -14.93
N VAL A 268 -29.82 13.82 -15.40
CA VAL A 268 -31.03 13.83 -14.56
C VAL A 268 -32.10 12.93 -15.17
N GLY A 269 -32.40 11.79 -14.55
CA GLY A 269 -33.29 10.78 -15.15
C GLY A 269 -33.89 9.80 -14.15
N GLU A 270 -34.51 8.73 -14.67
CA GLU A 270 -35.04 7.64 -13.86
C GLU A 270 -33.88 6.79 -13.28
N THR A 271 -33.19 6.04 -14.15
CA THR A 271 -31.88 5.41 -13.93
C THR A 271 -30.93 6.01 -14.97
N ILE A 272 -29.67 6.16 -14.66
CA ILE A 272 -28.68 6.70 -15.61
C ILE A 272 -28.10 5.55 -16.45
N ALA A 273 -27.59 4.50 -15.81
CA ALA A 273 -27.03 3.35 -16.51
C ALA A 273 -27.50 2.01 -15.92
N GLU A 274 -27.84 1.07 -16.79
CA GLU A 274 -28.20 -0.31 -16.41
C GLU A 274 -26.96 -1.19 -16.17
N GLY A 275 -25.75 -0.77 -16.57
CA GLY A 275 -24.47 -1.43 -16.32
C GLY A 275 -23.46 -0.48 -15.67
N ASN A 276 -22.18 -0.66 -15.98
CA ASN A 276 -21.11 0.19 -15.49
C ASN A 276 -21.16 1.58 -16.13
N LEU A 277 -20.79 2.60 -15.36
CA LEU A 277 -20.71 3.98 -15.84
C LEU A 277 -19.34 4.58 -15.44
N GLU A 278 -18.64 5.08 -16.45
CA GLU A 278 -17.39 5.83 -16.28
C GLU A 278 -17.56 7.25 -16.81
N LEU A 279 -17.22 8.23 -15.99
CA LEU A 279 -17.32 9.66 -16.30
C LEU A 279 -15.94 10.31 -16.21
N GLU A 280 -15.55 11.01 -17.26
CA GLU A 280 -14.32 11.78 -17.30
C GLU A 280 -14.64 13.23 -17.67
N THR A 281 -14.23 14.17 -16.82
CA THR A 281 -14.51 15.59 -17.03
C THR A 281 -13.46 16.48 -16.40
N VAL A 282 -13.27 17.67 -16.94
CA VAL A 282 -12.40 18.69 -16.34
C VAL A 282 -13.10 19.53 -15.30
N LYS A 283 -14.42 19.37 -15.09
CA LYS A 283 -15.20 20.16 -14.12
C LYS A 283 -16.17 19.31 -13.30
N ASP A 284 -17.38 19.80 -13.12
CA ASP A 284 -18.38 19.25 -12.22
C ASP A 284 -19.09 18.05 -12.82
N VAL A 285 -19.50 17.14 -11.95
CA VAL A 285 -20.44 16.08 -12.28
C VAL A 285 -21.70 16.25 -11.42
N THR A 286 -22.88 16.26 -12.05
CA THR A 286 -24.16 16.25 -11.36
C THR A 286 -25.01 15.10 -11.89
N ILE A 287 -25.35 14.15 -11.01
CA ILE A 287 -26.27 13.06 -11.31
C ILE A 287 -27.45 13.14 -10.35
N ARG A 288 -28.66 13.13 -10.89
CA ARG A 288 -29.91 13.00 -10.13
C ARG A 288 -30.77 11.92 -10.75
N ALA A 289 -30.93 10.83 -10.02
CA ALA A 289 -31.74 9.69 -10.45
C ALA A 289 -32.96 9.52 -9.54
N LYS A 290 -34.10 9.22 -10.11
CA LYS A 290 -35.31 8.89 -9.32
C LYS A 290 -35.28 7.48 -8.76
N LYS A 291 -34.52 6.59 -9.38
CA LYS A 291 -34.28 5.20 -8.97
C LYS A 291 -32.78 5.02 -8.69
N THR A 292 -32.27 3.81 -8.71
CA THR A 292 -30.83 3.54 -8.68
C THR A 292 -30.14 4.30 -9.81
N ALA A 293 -29.10 5.09 -9.49
CA ALA A 293 -28.45 5.88 -10.52
C ALA A 293 -27.64 4.99 -11.48
N VAL A 294 -26.86 4.04 -10.96
CA VAL A 294 -26.03 3.11 -11.75
C VAL A 294 -26.22 1.69 -11.25
N LYS A 295 -26.70 0.77 -12.10
CA LYS A 295 -26.89 -0.64 -11.75
C LYS A 295 -25.63 -1.50 -11.90
N GLY A 296 -24.47 -0.91 -11.92
CA GLY A 296 -23.15 -1.53 -11.98
C GLY A 296 -22.13 -0.73 -11.20
N ASN A 297 -20.89 -0.79 -11.63
CA ASN A 297 -19.81 0.02 -11.07
C ASN A 297 -19.89 1.47 -11.57
N LEU A 298 -19.53 2.39 -10.72
CA LEU A 298 -19.43 3.80 -11.05
C LEU A 298 -17.98 4.27 -10.91
N ALA A 299 -17.42 4.84 -11.98
CA ALA A 299 -16.13 5.51 -11.96
C ALA A 299 -16.29 6.98 -12.36
N VAL A 300 -15.72 7.90 -11.60
CA VAL A 300 -15.73 9.34 -11.89
C VAL A 300 -14.33 9.90 -11.75
N ASN A 301 -13.86 10.56 -12.81
CA ASN A 301 -12.63 11.33 -12.80
C ASN A 301 -12.96 12.80 -13.13
N ALA A 302 -12.79 13.69 -12.13
CA ALA A 302 -13.10 15.12 -12.26
C ALA A 302 -11.95 15.95 -11.67
N GLU A 303 -11.38 16.85 -12.49
CA GLU A 303 -10.14 17.55 -12.11
C GLU A 303 -10.39 18.86 -11.36
N ASN A 304 -11.32 19.67 -11.85
CA ASN A 304 -11.57 21.04 -11.39
C ASN A 304 -13.09 21.31 -11.27
N GLY A 305 -13.47 22.39 -10.62
CA GLY A 305 -14.88 22.81 -10.49
C GLY A 305 -15.32 22.93 -9.04
N TYR A 306 -16.63 22.79 -8.78
CA TYR A 306 -17.23 22.89 -7.45
C TYR A 306 -17.45 21.52 -6.81
N GLY A 307 -17.82 20.48 -7.61
CA GLY A 307 -18.07 19.18 -7.02
C GLY A 307 -18.56 18.06 -7.93
N VAL A 308 -18.58 16.89 -7.32
CA VAL A 308 -19.28 15.71 -7.80
C VAL A 308 -20.49 15.50 -6.90
N GLU A 309 -21.69 15.79 -7.41
CA GLU A 309 -22.96 15.63 -6.71
C GLU A 309 -23.77 14.51 -7.34
N ILE A 310 -24.05 13.46 -6.57
CA ILE A 310 -24.84 12.32 -7.05
C ILE A 310 -25.96 12.02 -6.05
N THR A 311 -27.20 12.13 -6.50
CA THR A 311 -28.39 11.87 -5.70
C THR A 311 -29.23 10.78 -6.34
N SER A 312 -29.65 9.81 -5.55
CA SER A 312 -30.67 8.82 -5.88
C SER A 312 -31.88 8.97 -4.96
N GLU A 313 -33.09 9.11 -5.53
CA GLU A 313 -34.31 9.29 -4.75
C GLU A 313 -34.91 7.95 -4.28
N GLY A 314 -34.80 6.89 -5.07
CA GLY A 314 -35.49 5.62 -4.82
C GLY A 314 -34.57 4.39 -4.76
N GLY A 315 -33.27 4.54 -4.78
CA GLY A 315 -32.34 3.41 -4.78
C GLY A 315 -30.90 3.84 -4.44
N ALA A 316 -29.92 3.00 -4.78
CA ALA A 316 -28.50 3.26 -4.59
C ALA A 316 -27.96 4.30 -5.60
N VAL A 317 -26.86 4.95 -5.26
CA VAL A 317 -26.03 5.65 -6.24
C VAL A 317 -25.38 4.63 -7.17
N SER A 318 -24.84 3.53 -6.62
CA SER A 318 -24.39 2.40 -7.42
C SER A 318 -24.65 1.06 -6.72
N THR A 319 -25.02 0.02 -7.51
CA THR A 319 -25.12 -1.35 -6.96
C THR A 319 -23.78 -2.09 -6.99
N GLY A 320 -22.82 -1.64 -7.78
CA GLY A 320 -21.44 -2.11 -7.80
C GLY A 320 -20.51 -1.26 -6.97
N SER A 321 -19.22 -1.38 -7.25
CA SER A 321 -18.19 -0.54 -6.62
C SER A 321 -18.20 0.87 -7.19
N THR A 322 -17.83 1.84 -6.35
CA THR A 322 -17.69 3.24 -6.76
C THR A 322 -16.25 3.70 -6.58
N GLU A 323 -15.65 4.23 -7.66
CA GLU A 323 -14.34 4.88 -7.64
C GLU A 323 -14.47 6.33 -8.09
N ILE A 324 -14.12 7.31 -7.24
CA ILE A 324 -14.17 8.74 -7.56
C ILE A 324 -12.81 9.38 -7.30
N THR A 325 -12.23 9.94 -8.34
CA THR A 325 -11.00 10.73 -8.27
C THR A 325 -11.34 12.20 -8.57
N ALA A 326 -11.43 13.00 -7.52
CA ALA A 326 -11.78 14.41 -7.58
C ALA A 326 -11.01 15.22 -6.51
N PRO A 327 -9.67 15.25 -6.52
CA PRO A 327 -8.84 15.66 -5.37
C PRO A 327 -9.01 17.13 -4.99
N SER A 328 -9.51 17.96 -5.89
CA SER A 328 -9.77 19.39 -5.65
C SER A 328 -11.23 19.69 -5.33
N LEU A 329 -12.13 18.73 -5.47
CA LEU A 329 -13.58 18.93 -5.45
C LEU A 329 -14.24 18.41 -4.18
N VAL A 330 -15.46 18.85 -3.96
CA VAL A 330 -16.37 18.28 -2.94
C VAL A 330 -17.13 17.11 -3.57
N VAL A 331 -17.11 15.94 -2.96
CA VAL A 331 -17.92 14.79 -3.35
C VAL A 331 -19.11 14.69 -2.39
N MET A 332 -20.32 14.77 -2.94
CA MET A 332 -21.57 14.61 -2.22
C MET A 332 -22.38 13.48 -2.84
N LEU A 333 -22.60 12.42 -2.06
CA LEU A 333 -23.41 11.26 -2.47
C LEU A 333 -24.62 11.13 -1.53
N GLN A 334 -25.80 11.00 -2.11
CA GLN A 334 -27.04 10.89 -1.35
C GLN A 334 -27.95 9.80 -1.91
N ALA A 335 -28.49 8.97 -1.02
CA ALA A 335 -29.57 8.02 -1.33
C ALA A 335 -30.74 8.23 -0.37
N ASN A 336 -31.92 8.43 -0.94
CA ASN A 336 -33.16 8.65 -0.18
C ASN A 336 -34.07 7.39 -0.16
N GLY A 337 -33.70 6.36 -0.94
CA GLY A 337 -34.41 5.06 -0.98
C GLY A 337 -33.93 4.09 0.10
N ASP A 338 -34.39 2.85 0.02
CA ASP A 338 -34.09 1.80 1.01
C ASP A 338 -32.76 1.06 0.76
N ALA A 339 -32.01 1.44 -0.27
CA ALA A 339 -30.69 0.88 -0.60
C ALA A 339 -29.56 1.67 0.09
N ALA A 340 -28.39 1.03 0.24
CA ALA A 340 -27.17 1.75 0.58
C ALA A 340 -26.82 2.77 -0.52
N ILE A 341 -26.06 3.81 -0.19
CA ILE A 341 -25.59 4.74 -1.23
C ILE A 341 -24.73 3.97 -2.24
N ILE A 342 -23.79 3.16 -1.73
CA ILE A 342 -22.93 2.27 -2.52
C ILE A 342 -23.11 0.85 -1.99
N GLU A 343 -23.64 -0.05 -2.81
CA GLU A 343 -23.82 -1.46 -2.41
C GLU A 343 -22.53 -2.27 -2.51
N GLY A 344 -21.58 -1.87 -3.35
CA GLY A 344 -20.24 -2.44 -3.46
C GLY A 344 -19.20 -1.72 -2.58
N ASN A 345 -17.95 -1.78 -3.01
CA ASN A 345 -16.85 -1.09 -2.34
C ASN A 345 -16.75 0.37 -2.80
N ALA A 346 -16.26 1.23 -1.92
CA ALA A 346 -16.03 2.63 -2.21
C ALA A 346 -14.53 2.97 -2.17
N LYS A 347 -14.05 3.64 -3.23
CA LYS A 347 -12.73 4.26 -3.26
C LYS A 347 -12.85 5.70 -3.74
N ILE A 348 -12.65 6.65 -2.85
CA ILE A 348 -12.91 8.06 -3.15
C ILE A 348 -11.73 8.92 -2.68
N ASN A 349 -11.19 9.71 -3.61
CA ASN A 349 -10.18 10.71 -3.32
C ASN A 349 -10.73 12.11 -3.69
N ALA A 350 -10.87 12.98 -2.70
CA ALA A 350 -11.54 14.27 -2.87
C ALA A 350 -10.94 15.36 -1.96
N ASN A 351 -11.41 16.60 -2.13
CA ASN A 351 -11.16 17.65 -1.16
C ASN A 351 -12.02 17.46 0.11
N ARG A 352 -13.29 17.11 -0.08
CA ARG A 352 -14.27 16.80 0.98
C ARG A 352 -15.15 15.65 0.52
N ILE A 353 -15.54 14.78 1.45
CA ILE A 353 -16.46 13.70 1.19
C ILE A 353 -17.65 13.81 2.13
N SER A 354 -18.84 13.85 1.58
CA SER A 354 -20.09 13.84 2.33
C SER A 354 -21.03 12.79 1.75
N MET A 355 -21.44 11.85 2.57
CA MET A 355 -22.42 10.83 2.19
C MET A 355 -23.59 10.82 3.16
N GLN A 356 -24.78 10.79 2.62
CA GLN A 356 -26.00 10.74 3.41
C GLN A 356 -26.98 9.70 2.86
N SER A 357 -27.27 8.69 3.66
CA SER A 357 -28.30 7.70 3.40
C SER A 357 -29.50 7.94 4.30
N ALA A 358 -30.71 7.95 3.73
CA ALA A 358 -31.92 8.15 4.49
C ALA A 358 -32.38 6.89 5.25
N ASN A 359 -32.25 5.71 4.64
CA ASN A 359 -32.86 4.49 5.15
C ASN A 359 -31.92 3.28 5.24
N ASN A 360 -30.61 3.41 4.90
CA ASN A 360 -29.69 2.28 4.89
C ASN A 360 -28.25 2.70 5.25
N ALA A 361 -27.26 1.85 4.98
CA ALA A 361 -25.84 2.16 5.09
C ALA A 361 -25.41 3.28 4.13
N ALA A 362 -24.31 3.97 4.44
CA ALA A 362 -23.65 4.79 3.44
C ALA A 362 -22.90 3.90 2.44
N ILE A 363 -22.17 2.92 2.92
CA ILE A 363 -21.41 1.97 2.09
C ILE A 363 -21.67 0.56 2.63
N ALA A 364 -22.15 -0.35 1.80
CA ALA A 364 -22.39 -1.73 2.22
C ALA A 364 -21.11 -2.59 2.17
N GLY A 365 -20.15 -2.28 1.27
CA GLY A 365 -18.86 -2.94 1.13
C GLY A 365 -17.72 -2.26 1.89
N ASP A 366 -16.47 -2.54 1.46
CA ASP A 366 -15.25 -1.95 1.99
C ASP A 366 -15.10 -0.48 1.56
N ALA A 367 -14.35 0.31 2.34
CA ALA A 367 -14.15 1.72 2.10
C ALA A 367 -12.68 2.14 2.12
N ASP A 368 -12.25 2.88 1.08
CA ASP A 368 -11.01 3.64 1.03
C ASP A 368 -11.34 5.09 0.67
N LEU A 369 -11.45 5.93 1.70
CA LEU A 369 -11.86 7.33 1.58
C LEU A 369 -10.71 8.26 1.95
N GLN A 370 -10.25 9.05 1.01
CA GLN A 370 -9.15 10.00 1.19
C GLN A 370 -9.66 11.42 0.93
N ALA A 371 -9.62 12.28 1.93
CA ALA A 371 -9.99 13.68 1.79
C ALA A 371 -8.89 14.61 2.29
N ARG A 372 -8.81 15.81 1.69
CA ARG A 372 -7.90 16.86 2.19
C ARG A 372 -8.44 17.53 3.44
N ASN A 373 -9.75 17.74 3.53
CA ASN A 373 -10.37 18.50 4.61
C ASN A 373 -11.19 17.59 5.54
N TYR A 374 -12.36 17.13 5.14
CA TYR A 374 -13.19 16.32 6.02
C TYR A 374 -13.98 15.23 5.29
N ILE A 375 -14.32 14.20 6.08
CA ILE A 375 -15.18 13.12 5.68
C ILE A 375 -16.34 13.08 6.66
N THR A 376 -17.57 13.16 6.14
CA THR A 376 -18.79 13.04 6.92
C THR A 376 -19.65 11.96 6.31
N LEU A 377 -19.94 10.93 7.10
CA LEU A 377 -20.82 9.84 6.71
C LEU A 377 -22.02 9.82 7.63
N LEU A 378 -23.21 9.75 7.03
CA LEU A 378 -24.46 9.58 7.73
C LEU A 378 -25.20 8.36 7.17
N GLY A 379 -25.35 7.35 7.98
CA GLY A 379 -26.19 6.18 7.73
C GLY A 379 -27.53 6.25 8.46
N ALA A 380 -28.41 5.30 8.19
CA ALA A 380 -29.73 5.21 8.79
C ALA A 380 -29.77 4.26 9.98
N GLU A 381 -30.81 4.41 10.81
CA GLU A 381 -31.11 3.51 11.92
C GLU A 381 -31.18 2.04 11.50
N GLY A 382 -30.64 1.16 12.34
CA GLY A 382 -30.68 -0.29 12.10
C GLY A 382 -29.62 -0.83 11.16
N HIS A 383 -28.78 0.01 10.56
CA HIS A 383 -27.72 -0.37 9.63
C HIS A 383 -26.34 0.09 10.10
N SER A 384 -25.28 -0.65 9.72
CA SER A 384 -23.92 -0.11 9.83
C SER A 384 -23.74 1.05 8.85
N VAL A 385 -23.00 2.08 9.22
CA VAL A 385 -22.68 3.19 8.29
C VAL A 385 -21.78 2.68 7.17
N ILE A 386 -20.80 1.82 7.51
CA ILE A 386 -19.98 1.04 6.57
C ILE A 386 -20.07 -0.42 6.96
N GLY A 387 -20.54 -1.26 6.04
CA GLY A 387 -20.76 -2.71 6.29
C GLY A 387 -19.51 -3.58 6.07
N GLY A 388 -18.55 -3.12 5.26
CA GLY A 388 -17.32 -3.85 4.94
C GLY A 388 -16.35 -4.01 6.11
N SER A 389 -15.40 -4.93 5.96
CA SER A 389 -14.40 -5.25 6.99
C SER A 389 -13.10 -4.45 6.84
N ASN A 390 -12.80 -3.97 5.64
CA ASN A 390 -11.61 -3.16 5.36
C ASN A 390 -12.01 -1.70 5.22
N ILE A 391 -11.69 -0.91 6.23
CA ILE A 391 -12.13 0.49 6.30
C ILE A 391 -10.89 1.37 6.49
N LEU A 392 -10.54 2.11 5.45
CA LEU A 392 -9.47 3.10 5.45
C LEU A 392 -10.07 4.48 5.17
N MET A 393 -9.94 5.42 6.12
CA MET A 393 -10.48 6.76 5.97
C MET A 393 -9.49 7.78 6.50
N ASN A 394 -9.13 8.77 5.68
CA ASN A 394 -8.21 9.83 6.07
C ASN A 394 -8.73 11.19 5.63
N ALA A 395 -8.88 12.10 6.58
CA ALA A 395 -9.16 13.51 6.35
C ALA A 395 -7.92 14.33 6.78
N ALA A 396 -6.97 14.52 5.86
CA ALA A 396 -5.60 14.94 6.17
C ALA A 396 -5.47 16.28 6.90
N GLY A 397 -6.38 17.22 6.68
CA GLY A 397 -6.37 18.54 7.30
C GLY A 397 -7.60 18.85 8.16
N GLY A 398 -8.46 17.86 8.44
CA GLY A 398 -9.76 18.13 9.01
C GLY A 398 -10.36 17.03 9.86
N GLU A 399 -11.65 16.98 9.82
CA GLU A 399 -12.50 16.19 10.70
C GLU A 399 -13.00 14.92 10.01
N LEU A 400 -12.97 13.80 10.74
CA LEU A 400 -13.60 12.56 10.37
C LEU A 400 -14.82 12.34 11.27
N SER A 401 -16.01 12.29 10.67
CA SER A 401 -17.28 12.14 11.37
C SER A 401 -18.09 10.98 10.80
N ILE A 402 -18.51 10.08 11.65
CA ILE A 402 -19.32 8.90 11.31
C ILE A 402 -20.58 8.91 12.17
N SER A 403 -21.72 8.99 11.51
CA SER A 403 -22.99 9.21 12.19
C SER A 403 -24.06 8.25 11.70
N ARG A 404 -24.99 7.91 12.58
CA ARG A 404 -26.19 7.15 12.26
C ARG A 404 -27.41 7.89 12.85
N THR A 405 -28.48 7.98 12.08
CA THR A 405 -29.76 8.54 12.55
C THR A 405 -30.52 7.50 13.38
N GLY A 406 -31.46 7.96 14.21
CA GLY A 406 -32.35 7.11 14.98
C GLY A 406 -31.80 6.72 16.35
N SER A 407 -32.55 5.88 17.08
CA SER A 407 -32.22 5.46 18.45
C SER A 407 -31.47 4.14 18.43
N ALA A 408 -30.41 4.01 19.21
CA ALA A 408 -29.68 2.75 19.40
C ALA A 408 -30.61 1.70 20.04
N ALA A 409 -31.24 0.86 19.21
CA ALA A 409 -32.09 -0.22 19.70
C ALA A 409 -31.23 -1.46 20.04
N THR A 410 -31.69 -2.26 20.98
CA THR A 410 -31.02 -3.54 21.34
C THR A 410 -30.93 -4.45 20.12
N GLY A 411 -29.72 -4.82 19.69
CA GLY A 411 -29.49 -5.69 18.52
C GLY A 411 -29.12 -4.96 17.23
N THR A 412 -28.95 -3.65 17.26
CA THR A 412 -28.45 -2.87 16.16
C THR A 412 -27.01 -3.29 15.79
N PRO A 413 -26.66 -3.42 14.50
CA PRO A 413 -25.29 -3.72 14.10
C PRO A 413 -24.34 -2.58 14.53
N PRO A 414 -23.02 -2.84 14.69
CA PRO A 414 -22.05 -1.78 14.98
C PRO A 414 -22.04 -0.72 13.87
N LEU A 415 -21.65 0.50 14.20
CA LEU A 415 -21.53 1.59 13.20
C LEU A 415 -20.65 1.21 12.02
N LEU A 416 -19.58 0.45 12.28
CA LEU A 416 -18.62 -0.03 11.30
C LEU A 416 -18.56 -1.56 11.33
N GLY A 417 -18.62 -2.20 10.17
CA GLY A 417 -18.49 -3.65 10.02
C GLY A 417 -17.08 -4.19 10.28
N GLY A 418 -16.08 -3.31 10.30
CA GLY A 418 -14.67 -3.62 10.55
C GLY A 418 -13.96 -2.58 11.39
N THR A 419 -12.65 -2.78 11.57
CA THR A 419 -11.80 -1.81 12.28
C THR A 419 -11.41 -0.67 11.36
N LEU A 420 -11.66 0.57 11.81
CA LEU A 420 -11.24 1.77 11.11
C LEU A 420 -9.71 1.92 11.15
N GLN A 421 -9.10 2.05 9.97
CA GLN A 421 -7.73 2.49 9.80
C GLN A 421 -7.73 3.96 9.38
N THR A 422 -7.04 4.81 10.14
CA THR A 422 -7.00 6.24 9.84
C THR A 422 -5.70 6.88 10.33
N GLN A 423 -5.31 7.97 9.68
CA GLN A 423 -4.26 8.89 10.13
C GLN A 423 -4.81 10.08 10.91
N ASN A 424 -6.13 10.19 11.06
CA ASN A 424 -6.74 11.21 11.88
C ASN A 424 -6.51 10.88 13.35
N ASP A 425 -6.11 11.88 14.11
CA ASP A 425 -5.89 11.73 15.55
C ASP A 425 -7.20 11.57 16.32
N ILE A 426 -8.27 12.15 15.79
CA ILE A 426 -9.61 12.17 16.39
C ILE A 426 -10.65 11.74 15.37
N VAL A 427 -11.58 10.89 15.83
CA VAL A 427 -12.78 10.50 15.09
C VAL A 427 -14.01 10.83 15.92
N LYS A 428 -14.97 11.52 15.33
CA LYS A 428 -16.26 11.83 15.94
C LYS A 428 -17.29 10.81 15.54
N TYR A 429 -18.03 10.32 16.50
CA TYR A 429 -19.12 9.38 16.31
C TYR A 429 -20.44 9.93 16.84
N SER A 430 -21.54 9.60 16.17
CA SER A 430 -22.89 9.86 16.67
C SER A 430 -23.78 8.67 16.35
N ASP A 431 -24.44 8.11 17.36
CA ASP A 431 -25.32 6.96 17.22
C ASP A 431 -26.60 7.12 18.05
N GLY A 432 -27.70 7.39 17.40
CA GLY A 432 -28.99 7.47 18.05
C GLY A 432 -29.14 8.57 19.12
N GLY A 433 -28.33 9.61 19.06
CA GLY A 433 -28.30 10.69 20.03
C GLY A 433 -27.16 10.60 21.05
N GLU A 434 -26.48 9.47 21.14
CA GLU A 434 -25.22 9.36 21.87
C GLU A 434 -24.07 9.88 21.00
N ASN A 435 -23.28 10.79 21.57
CA ASN A 435 -22.15 11.40 20.86
C ASN A 435 -20.86 11.14 21.62
N TRP A 436 -19.84 10.61 20.92
CA TRP A 436 -18.53 10.41 21.52
C TRP A 436 -17.41 10.74 20.54
N VAL A 437 -16.26 10.94 21.11
CA VAL A 437 -15.02 11.22 20.37
C VAL A 437 -13.97 10.16 20.74
N GLN A 438 -13.33 9.57 19.76
CA GLN A 438 -12.26 8.61 19.95
C GLN A 438 -10.91 9.23 19.57
N ILE A 439 -9.92 9.11 20.45
CA ILE A 439 -8.51 9.43 20.17
C ILE A 439 -7.84 8.18 19.63
N MET A 440 -7.43 8.21 18.37
CA MET A 440 -6.94 7.03 17.68
C MET A 440 -5.59 6.53 18.21
N ALA A 441 -4.74 7.43 18.71
CA ALA A 441 -3.42 7.07 19.25
C ALA A 441 -3.50 6.24 20.54
N THR A 442 -4.47 6.51 21.41
CA THR A 442 -4.65 5.83 22.70
C THR A 442 -5.83 4.86 22.68
N GLY A 443 -6.76 5.01 21.76
CA GLY A 443 -8.03 4.28 21.74
C GLY A 443 -9.04 4.77 22.79
N GLU A 444 -8.71 5.84 23.52
CA GLU A 444 -9.63 6.42 24.52
C GLU A 444 -10.85 7.04 23.86
N THR A 445 -11.98 6.88 24.51
CA THR A 445 -13.27 7.44 24.09
C THR A 445 -13.81 8.38 25.15
N TYR A 446 -14.35 9.52 24.73
CA TYR A 446 -14.90 10.55 25.60
C TYR A 446 -16.37 10.77 25.28
N ASP A 447 -17.22 10.72 26.31
CA ASP A 447 -18.63 11.09 26.24
C ASP A 447 -18.77 12.60 26.06
N ALA A 448 -19.53 13.04 25.08
CA ALA A 448 -19.76 14.47 24.84
C ALA A 448 -20.62 15.12 25.93
N ASP A 449 -21.50 14.37 26.58
CA ASP A 449 -22.45 14.88 27.58
C ASP A 449 -21.84 14.98 28.99
N ASN A 450 -20.75 14.24 29.29
CA ASN A 450 -20.03 14.27 30.57
C ASN A 450 -18.53 14.54 30.39
N CYS A 451 -18.22 15.67 29.78
CA CYS A 451 -16.89 15.96 29.29
C CYS A 451 -16.00 16.66 30.33
N GLU A 452 -14.81 16.11 30.58
CA GLU A 452 -13.77 16.74 31.40
C GLU A 452 -12.85 17.67 30.59
N HIS A 453 -13.25 18.02 29.37
CA HIS A 453 -12.55 18.90 28.42
C HIS A 453 -11.12 18.41 28.07
N PRO A 454 -10.95 17.18 27.65
CA PRO A 454 -9.61 16.62 27.41
C PRO A 454 -8.89 17.26 26.21
N ILE A 455 -9.67 17.79 25.24
CA ILE A 455 -9.17 18.23 23.95
C ILE A 455 -9.79 19.57 23.57
N LEU A 456 -8.97 20.56 23.22
CA LEU A 456 -9.43 21.88 22.84
C LEU A 456 -9.15 22.20 21.36
N ALA A 457 -10.10 22.87 20.72
CA ALA A 457 -9.93 23.38 19.35
C ALA A 457 -9.01 24.62 19.36
N GLY A 458 -7.89 24.54 18.65
CA GLY A 458 -6.86 25.57 18.65
C GLY A 458 -7.25 26.93 18.07
N TYR A 459 -8.45 27.07 17.50
CA TYR A 459 -8.91 28.34 16.92
C TYR A 459 -10.05 29.02 17.69
N SER A 460 -10.71 28.28 18.55
CA SER A 460 -11.87 28.82 19.26
C SER A 460 -11.76 28.66 20.78
N GLY A 461 -10.73 27.92 21.25
CA GLY A 461 -10.60 27.54 22.65
C GLY A 461 -11.74 26.67 23.18
N ARG A 462 -12.61 26.18 22.28
CA ARG A 462 -13.71 25.31 22.64
C ARG A 462 -13.19 23.88 22.87
N CYS A 463 -13.79 23.19 23.81
CA CYS A 463 -13.64 21.77 23.88
C CYS A 463 -14.16 21.10 22.59
N MET A 464 -13.37 20.23 21.99
CA MET A 464 -13.77 19.52 20.75
C MET A 464 -14.81 18.43 21.02
N VAL A 465 -14.96 18.01 22.27
CA VAL A 465 -15.92 16.99 22.67
C VAL A 465 -17.29 17.62 22.95
N CYS A 466 -17.39 18.58 23.89
CA CYS A 466 -18.68 19.16 24.31
C CYS A 466 -18.94 20.58 23.82
N GLY A 467 -17.96 21.27 23.26
CA GLY A 467 -18.11 22.61 22.73
C GLY A 467 -18.02 23.75 23.75
N GLU A 468 -17.73 23.50 25.04
CA GLU A 468 -17.64 24.49 26.09
C GLU A 468 -16.43 25.41 25.90
N TYR A 469 -16.54 26.68 26.43
CA TYR A 469 -15.56 27.75 26.34
C TYR A 469 -14.89 28.06 27.70
N ASP A 470 -13.92 28.96 27.69
CA ASP A 470 -13.22 29.51 28.87
C ASP A 470 -12.43 28.48 29.65
N ILE A 471 -11.91 27.48 28.93
CA ILE A 471 -11.12 26.38 29.50
C ILE A 471 -9.64 26.78 29.52
N GLU A 472 -8.99 26.51 30.65
CA GLU A 472 -7.54 26.66 30.77
C GLU A 472 -6.83 25.60 29.87
N TYR A 473 -6.01 26.07 28.94
CA TYR A 473 -5.28 25.18 28.04
C TYR A 473 -3.77 25.14 28.33
N ALA A 474 -3.24 26.19 28.94
CA ALA A 474 -1.84 26.30 29.27
C ALA A 474 -1.59 27.30 30.41
N GLU A 475 -0.41 27.24 30.96
CA GLU A 475 0.17 28.20 31.90
C GLU A 475 1.33 28.92 31.23
N LEU A 476 1.27 30.24 31.18
CA LEU A 476 2.38 31.08 30.75
C LEU A 476 3.30 31.34 31.93
N ILE A 477 4.54 30.93 31.83
CA ILE A 477 5.58 31.08 32.86
C ILE A 477 6.64 32.04 32.36
N GLY A 478 6.72 33.21 33.01
CA GLY A 478 7.74 34.22 32.72
C GLY A 478 9.11 33.84 33.26
N THR A 479 10.14 34.52 32.79
CA THR A 479 11.55 34.30 33.23
C THR A 479 11.79 34.67 34.68
N ASP A 480 10.92 35.49 35.29
CA ASP A 480 10.92 35.86 36.71
C ASP A 480 10.20 34.82 37.61
N GLY A 481 9.70 33.74 37.00
CA GLY A 481 8.94 32.70 37.69
C GLY A 481 7.47 33.06 37.97
N THR A 482 6.98 34.19 37.46
CA THR A 482 5.55 34.48 37.51
C THR A 482 4.78 33.56 36.57
N SER A 483 3.59 33.13 36.99
CA SER A 483 2.75 32.28 36.16
C SER A 483 1.37 32.93 35.96
N LYS A 484 0.82 32.73 34.74
CA LYS A 484 -0.49 33.23 34.34
C LYS A 484 -1.23 32.12 33.59
N ARG A 485 -2.47 31.86 33.98
CA ARG A 485 -3.37 30.93 33.27
C ARG A 485 -3.71 31.48 31.90
N MET A 486 -3.60 30.62 30.89
CA MET A 486 -4.02 30.93 29.52
C MET A 486 -5.37 30.24 29.24
N LEU A 487 -6.36 31.04 28.89
CA LEU A 487 -7.72 30.59 28.59
C LEU A 487 -8.01 30.85 27.11
N ASN A 488 -8.81 30.01 26.51
CA ASN A 488 -9.32 30.21 25.15
C ASN A 488 -8.25 30.41 24.09
N GLY A 489 -7.33 29.45 23.96
CA GLY A 489 -6.23 29.51 23.01
C GLY A 489 -6.66 29.78 21.58
N ASP A 490 -6.54 31.00 21.09
CA ASP A 490 -6.64 31.32 19.67
C ASP A 490 -5.24 31.31 19.03
N PHE A 491 -4.87 30.18 18.48
CA PHE A 491 -3.55 29.94 17.90
C PHE A 491 -3.41 30.39 16.45
N GLY A 492 -4.24 31.21 15.89
CA GLY A 492 -4.06 31.35 14.45
C GLY A 492 -4.80 32.46 13.75
N GLY A 493 -5.16 33.51 14.46
CA GLY A 493 -5.69 34.71 13.83
C GLY A 493 -4.60 35.63 13.33
N THR A 494 -4.76 36.20 12.14
CA THR A 494 -4.06 37.43 11.73
C THR A 494 -4.54 38.64 12.50
N GLY A 495 -5.53 38.45 13.40
CA GLY A 495 -6.17 39.47 14.23
C GLY A 495 -5.59 39.63 15.63
N ALA A 496 -6.29 40.41 16.46
CA ALA A 496 -5.86 40.80 17.81
C ALA A 496 -5.83 39.65 18.85
N HIS A 497 -6.18 38.43 18.48
CA HIS A 497 -6.38 37.31 19.40
C HIS A 497 -5.31 36.22 19.30
N ASN A 498 -4.12 36.50 18.77
CA ASN A 498 -3.01 35.55 18.74
C ASN A 498 -2.27 35.63 20.09
N ASP A 499 -2.48 34.69 20.98
CA ASP A 499 -1.86 34.64 22.32
C ASP A 499 -0.32 34.59 22.26
N PHE A 500 0.26 34.11 21.17
CA PHE A 500 1.72 34.07 20.97
C PHE A 500 2.34 35.46 20.68
N ARG A 501 1.55 36.48 20.38
CA ARG A 501 2.05 37.86 20.19
C ARG A 501 2.50 38.55 21.48
N TYR A 502 1.98 38.13 22.61
CA TYR A 502 2.24 38.78 23.89
C TYR A 502 3.34 38.08 24.72
N LEU A 503 3.97 37.03 24.13
CA LEU A 503 5.07 36.36 24.78
C LEU A 503 6.27 37.30 24.94
N GLU A 504 7.00 37.17 26.05
CA GLU A 504 8.26 37.83 26.28
C GLU A 504 9.45 36.89 25.98
N ASP A 505 10.65 37.44 25.88
CA ASP A 505 11.85 36.66 25.60
C ASP A 505 12.19 35.72 26.77
N GLY A 506 12.25 34.45 26.51
CA GLY A 506 12.47 33.37 27.48
C GLY A 506 11.21 32.79 28.11
N ASP A 507 10.03 33.22 27.72
CA ASP A 507 8.77 32.68 28.22
C ASP A 507 8.61 31.19 27.89
N THR A 508 7.93 30.50 28.83
CA THR A 508 7.51 29.11 28.63
C THR A 508 5.99 29.02 28.68
N ILE A 509 5.41 28.43 27.63
CA ILE A 509 4.01 28.00 27.63
C ILE A 509 3.99 26.52 28.03
N LYS A 510 3.45 26.25 29.21
CA LYS A 510 3.25 24.89 29.70
C LYS A 510 1.81 24.44 29.46
N PHE A 511 1.62 23.48 28.57
CA PHE A 511 0.28 22.99 28.23
C PHE A 511 -0.29 22.12 29.34
N VAL A 512 -1.60 22.20 29.53
CA VAL A 512 -2.36 21.38 30.51
C VAL A 512 -3.52 20.64 29.84
N LYS A 513 -3.65 20.77 28.52
CA LYS A 513 -4.65 20.10 27.67
C LYS A 513 -4.07 19.82 26.29
N ASP A 514 -4.66 18.84 25.62
CA ASP A 514 -4.39 18.58 24.21
C ASP A 514 -5.04 19.65 23.33
N ILE A 515 -4.33 20.09 22.30
CA ILE A 515 -4.73 21.18 21.40
C ILE A 515 -4.75 20.71 19.97
N TYR A 516 -5.89 20.89 19.30
CA TYR A 516 -6.11 20.53 17.89
C TYR A 516 -6.49 21.75 17.07
N GLY A 517 -5.48 22.38 16.49
CA GLY A 517 -5.60 23.61 15.70
C GLY A 517 -5.44 23.38 14.21
N ASN A 518 -6.20 22.48 13.59
CA ASN A 518 -6.17 22.24 12.16
C ASN A 518 -6.42 23.53 11.35
N GLY A 519 -5.54 23.79 10.37
CA GLY A 519 -5.61 24.97 9.52
C GLY A 519 -5.15 26.26 10.22
N ARG A 520 -4.50 26.20 11.39
CA ARG A 520 -4.04 27.36 12.15
C ARG A 520 -2.52 27.47 12.18
N THR A 521 -2.04 28.69 12.02
CA THR A 521 -0.63 29.06 12.10
C THR A 521 -0.36 29.82 13.38
N ALA A 522 0.50 29.27 14.23
CA ALA A 522 1.05 29.99 15.37
C ALA A 522 2.26 30.81 14.92
N ALA A 523 2.14 32.12 14.93
CA ALA A 523 3.24 33.05 14.62
C ALA A 523 3.86 33.58 15.93
N ILE A 524 5.08 33.11 16.24
CA ILE A 524 5.88 33.58 17.36
C ILE A 524 6.72 34.76 16.86
N GLY A 525 6.67 35.86 17.58
CA GLY A 525 7.29 37.13 17.17
C GLY A 525 8.81 37.02 16.91
N ASP A 526 9.33 37.88 16.05
CA ASP A 526 10.69 37.80 15.50
C ASP A 526 11.83 38.04 16.51
N SER A 527 11.53 38.53 17.68
CA SER A 527 12.55 38.97 18.67
C SER A 527 12.57 38.12 19.96
N LYS A 528 11.80 37.04 20.04
CA LYS A 528 11.56 36.35 21.32
C LYS A 528 11.88 34.87 21.23
N ALA A 529 12.74 34.37 22.11
CA ALA A 529 12.96 32.96 22.34
C ALA A 529 11.83 32.39 23.22
N VAL A 530 11.22 31.27 22.81
CA VAL A 530 10.06 30.70 23.51
C VAL A 530 10.20 29.19 23.66
N THR A 531 9.74 28.70 24.80
CA THR A 531 9.58 27.26 25.04
C THR A 531 8.10 26.87 25.03
N LEU A 532 7.76 25.91 24.23
CA LEU A 532 6.48 25.20 24.26
C LEU A 532 6.67 23.89 25.00
N ASP A 533 6.39 23.90 26.30
CA ASP A 533 6.41 22.68 27.15
C ASP A 533 5.06 21.98 27.04
N LEU A 534 5.04 20.92 26.26
CA LEU A 534 3.82 20.16 25.99
C LEU A 534 3.38 19.32 27.21
N ASN A 535 4.25 19.13 28.20
CA ASN A 535 3.93 18.53 29.49
C ASN A 535 3.15 17.18 29.38
N GLY A 536 3.50 16.38 28.38
CA GLY A 536 2.84 15.11 28.07
C GLY A 536 1.68 15.21 27.09
N HIS A 537 1.21 16.43 26.78
CA HIS A 537 0.08 16.67 25.91
C HIS A 537 0.48 16.71 24.42
N THR A 538 -0.54 16.70 23.57
CA THR A 538 -0.43 16.79 22.12
C THR A 538 -0.84 18.16 21.61
N LEU A 539 0.02 18.77 20.79
CA LEU A 539 -0.24 20.02 20.10
C LEU A 539 -0.28 19.77 18.59
N ILE A 540 -1.43 19.97 17.96
CA ILE A 540 -1.60 19.89 16.52
C ILE A 540 -1.90 21.28 15.96
N LEU A 541 -1.05 21.76 15.05
CA LEU A 541 -1.24 23.03 14.34
C LEU A 541 -0.88 22.84 12.87
N ASP A 542 -1.46 23.64 11.98
CA ASP A 542 -1.03 23.61 10.57
C ASP A 542 0.43 24.04 10.45
N THR A 543 0.81 25.14 11.10
CA THR A 543 2.18 25.65 11.05
C THR A 543 2.56 26.37 12.35
N ILE A 544 3.78 26.12 12.84
CA ILE A 544 4.45 27.03 13.76
C ILE A 544 5.49 27.82 12.97
N SER A 545 5.39 29.15 13.01
CA SER A 545 6.38 30.06 12.45
C SER A 545 7.04 30.86 13.58
N SER A 546 8.36 30.76 13.72
CA SER A 546 9.11 31.51 14.73
C SER A 546 10.20 32.35 14.10
N GLY A 547 10.32 33.57 14.59
CA GLY A 547 11.36 34.51 14.25
C GLY A 547 12.62 34.41 15.12
N ASN A 548 12.65 33.58 16.18
CA ASN A 548 13.76 33.45 17.13
C ASN A 548 13.91 31.99 17.57
N ASN A 549 14.69 31.69 18.61
CA ASN A 549 14.83 30.35 19.17
C ASN A 549 13.48 29.80 19.61
N LEU A 550 13.25 28.54 19.26
CA LEU A 550 12.04 27.83 19.62
C LEU A 550 12.43 26.49 20.23
N THR A 551 11.89 26.20 21.42
CA THR A 551 11.98 24.86 22.01
C THR A 551 10.59 24.23 22.06
N ILE A 552 10.46 22.99 21.59
CA ILE A 552 9.28 22.14 21.74
C ILE A 552 9.69 21.00 22.65
N ALA A 553 9.04 20.88 23.80
CA ALA A 553 9.47 19.95 24.85
C ALA A 553 8.34 19.08 25.41
N ASN A 554 8.73 17.89 25.89
CA ASN A 554 7.95 17.03 26.79
C ASN A 554 6.54 16.65 26.27
N GLY A 555 6.39 16.25 25.01
CA GLY A 555 5.08 15.83 24.48
C GLY A 555 5.08 15.63 22.97
N ASN A 556 3.90 15.69 22.36
CA ASN A 556 3.71 15.40 20.94
C ASN A 556 3.35 16.65 20.15
N TYR A 557 4.02 16.85 19.01
CA TYR A 557 3.68 17.91 18.06
C TYR A 557 3.38 17.35 16.68
N LYS A 558 2.34 17.87 16.02
CA LYS A 558 2.01 17.55 14.64
C LYS A 558 1.70 18.79 13.82
N GLY A 559 2.33 18.92 12.63
CA GLY A 559 2.12 20.06 11.74
C GLY A 559 3.34 20.41 10.90
N LYS A 560 3.53 21.71 10.65
CA LYS A 560 4.70 22.26 9.95
C LYS A 560 5.47 23.19 10.88
N ILE A 561 6.77 23.26 10.67
CA ILE A 561 7.60 24.24 11.36
C ILE A 561 8.42 25.01 10.33
N THR A 562 8.34 26.34 10.42
CA THR A 562 9.09 27.23 9.54
C THR A 562 9.71 28.38 10.35
N ASN A 563 10.87 28.85 9.91
CA ASN A 563 11.42 30.07 10.44
C ASN A 563 11.05 31.28 9.56
N GLY A 564 10.63 32.38 10.20
CA GLY A 564 10.12 33.59 9.54
C GLY A 564 11.16 34.55 9.02
N GLY A 565 12.45 34.25 8.92
CA GLY A 565 13.42 35.24 8.46
C GLY A 565 14.83 34.73 8.23
N VAL A 566 15.56 35.41 7.33
CA VAL A 566 16.92 35.09 6.92
C VAL A 566 17.91 35.94 7.77
N GLY A 567 18.98 35.33 8.26
CA GLY A 567 20.15 36.07 8.73
C GLY A 567 20.32 36.27 10.22
N LEU A 568 19.43 35.72 11.07
CA LEU A 568 19.63 35.71 12.52
C LEU A 568 20.04 34.33 13.00
N THR A 569 20.90 34.24 14.01
CA THR A 569 21.24 32.98 14.67
C THR A 569 20.05 32.51 15.48
N LYS A 570 19.46 31.38 15.10
CA LYS A 570 18.25 30.80 15.70
C LYS A 570 18.36 29.32 15.83
N GLU A 571 17.95 28.77 16.95
CA GLU A 571 17.93 27.34 17.19
C GLU A 571 16.50 26.85 17.40
N LEU A 572 16.14 25.77 16.68
CA LEU A 572 14.95 24.97 16.95
C LEU A 572 15.39 23.75 17.76
N THR A 573 14.89 23.60 18.97
CA THR A 573 15.20 22.47 19.82
C THR A 573 13.93 21.62 20.02
N PHE A 574 14.04 20.31 19.77
CA PHE A 574 13.10 19.32 20.27
C PHE A 574 13.72 18.64 21.46
N LYS A 575 13.02 18.63 22.60
CA LYS A 575 13.52 18.09 23.86
C LYS A 575 12.52 17.13 24.49
N ASN A 576 12.87 15.85 24.61
CA ASN A 576 11.96 14.81 25.08
C ASN A 576 10.60 14.87 24.36
N ALA A 577 10.62 15.11 23.03
CA ALA A 577 9.43 15.37 22.25
C ALA A 577 9.31 14.40 21.07
N LYS A 578 8.06 14.10 20.68
CA LYS A 578 7.77 13.43 19.42
C LYS A 578 7.11 14.42 18.46
N ALA A 579 7.67 14.59 17.28
CA ALA A 579 7.13 15.48 16.28
C ALA A 579 6.84 14.74 14.96
N ALA A 580 5.61 14.87 14.47
CA ALA A 580 5.17 14.41 13.16
C ALA A 580 4.94 15.62 12.24
N LEU A 581 5.88 15.88 11.35
CA LEU A 581 5.92 17.08 10.53
C LEU A 581 5.61 16.75 9.07
N THR A 582 4.81 17.58 8.43
CA THR A 582 4.61 17.56 6.98
C THR A 582 5.62 18.43 6.24
N ASP A 583 6.24 19.40 6.95
CA ASP A 583 7.27 20.29 6.41
C ASP A 583 8.15 20.80 7.57
N LEU A 584 9.46 20.76 7.42
CA LEU A 584 10.44 21.31 8.35
C LEU A 584 11.43 22.19 7.59
N GLN A 585 11.31 23.49 7.73
CA GLN A 585 12.17 24.47 7.10
C GLN A 585 12.82 25.36 8.15
N TRP A 586 14.07 25.09 8.48
CA TRP A 586 14.82 25.86 9.45
C TRP A 586 16.19 26.26 8.92
N MET A 587 16.21 27.37 8.21
CA MET A 587 17.37 27.88 7.48
C MET A 587 18.00 29.03 8.27
N THR A 588 18.83 28.69 9.25
CA THR A 588 19.49 29.66 10.12
C THR A 588 20.92 29.19 10.47
N ASN A 589 21.74 30.09 10.99
CA ASN A 589 23.12 29.80 11.36
C ASN A 589 23.26 28.84 12.57
N SER A 590 22.21 28.62 13.38
CA SER A 590 22.25 27.72 14.53
C SER A 590 21.68 26.32 14.23
N GLY A 591 20.62 26.22 13.48
CA GLY A 591 20.05 24.96 13.03
C GLY A 591 19.01 24.33 13.95
N VAL A 592 18.90 23.02 13.85
CA VAL A 592 17.96 22.18 14.59
C VAL A 592 18.69 21.24 15.53
N LYS A 593 18.20 21.14 16.76
CA LYS A 593 18.74 20.28 17.81
C LYS A 593 17.66 19.31 18.30
N LEU A 594 18.01 18.03 18.39
CA LEU A 594 17.17 16.99 18.97
C LEU A 594 17.82 16.45 20.23
N GLU A 595 17.09 16.46 21.36
CA GLU A 595 17.51 15.97 22.66
C GLU A 595 16.45 14.96 23.16
N GLY A 596 16.77 13.67 23.19
CA GLY A 596 15.84 12.62 23.59
C GLY A 596 14.56 12.59 22.76
N SER A 597 14.62 12.97 21.47
CA SER A 597 13.45 13.30 20.69
C SER A 597 13.35 12.50 19.39
N GLU A 598 12.11 12.16 19.00
CA GLU A 598 11.80 11.54 17.72
C GLU A 598 11.07 12.53 16.81
N VAL A 599 11.67 12.87 15.68
CA VAL A 599 11.09 13.77 14.68
C VAL A 599 10.91 13.01 13.36
N THR A 600 9.68 12.91 12.89
CA THR A 600 9.35 12.39 11.56
C THR A 600 8.92 13.53 10.66
N VAL A 601 9.52 13.64 9.47
CA VAL A 601 9.08 14.57 8.42
C VAL A 601 8.54 13.75 7.27
N SER A 602 7.26 13.89 6.94
CA SER A 602 6.59 13.10 5.90
C SER A 602 5.99 14.01 4.84
N GLY A 603 6.41 13.84 3.58
CA GLY A 603 5.81 14.53 2.45
C GLY A 603 4.68 13.69 1.85
N ASN A 604 3.51 14.29 1.67
CA ASN A 604 2.50 13.76 0.77
C ASN A 604 2.83 14.31 -0.63
N ASP A 605 2.92 13.45 -1.65
CA ASP A 605 3.12 13.84 -3.06
C ASP A 605 4.50 14.47 -3.39
N GLY A 606 5.54 14.24 -2.58
CA GLY A 606 6.85 14.85 -2.82
C GLY A 606 6.91 16.37 -2.57
N SER A 607 5.86 16.97 -2.01
CA SER A 607 5.80 18.40 -1.66
C SER A 607 6.39 18.73 -0.30
N GLY A 608 6.51 17.74 0.59
CA GLY A 608 7.14 17.91 1.91
C GLY A 608 8.63 18.22 1.81
N ARG A 609 9.12 19.07 2.70
CA ARG A 609 10.51 19.52 2.70
C ARG A 609 11.13 19.32 4.07
N CYS A 610 12.35 18.77 4.10
CA CYS A 610 13.23 18.82 5.26
C CYS A 610 14.46 19.65 4.89
N TRP A 611 14.38 20.96 5.07
CA TRP A 611 15.44 21.89 4.73
C TRP A 611 16.05 22.50 5.99
N LEU A 612 17.26 22.08 6.30
CA LEU A 612 18.00 22.47 7.49
C LEU A 612 19.30 23.14 7.10
N GLU A 613 19.80 24.03 7.93
CA GLU A 613 21.16 24.55 7.80
C GLU A 613 22.15 23.70 8.61
N LYS A 614 21.79 23.36 9.84
CA LYS A 614 22.56 22.50 10.72
C LYS A 614 21.63 21.56 11.49
N LEU A 615 22.07 20.33 11.71
CA LEU A 615 21.38 19.35 12.56
C LEU A 615 22.36 18.83 13.62
N THR A 616 21.90 18.82 14.88
CA THR A 616 22.59 18.20 16.02
C THR A 616 21.62 17.23 16.70
N MET A 617 22.08 16.04 17.02
CA MET A 617 21.28 14.99 17.65
C MET A 617 22.08 14.34 18.77
N ASP A 618 21.42 13.95 19.86
CA ASP A 618 21.99 13.06 20.86
C ASP A 618 21.74 11.59 20.52
N GLU A 619 22.27 10.68 21.33
CA GLU A 619 22.19 9.23 21.10
C GLU A 619 20.79 8.62 21.27
N ASP A 620 19.88 9.33 21.93
CA ASP A 620 18.50 8.90 22.16
C ASP A 620 17.52 9.51 21.16
N SER A 621 18.02 10.34 20.24
CA SER A 621 17.21 11.04 19.23
C SER A 621 17.18 10.34 17.89
N LYS A 622 16.11 10.63 17.14
CA LYS A 622 15.85 10.05 15.82
C LYS A 622 15.18 11.07 14.91
N LEU A 623 15.68 11.17 13.67
CA LEU A 623 15.05 11.93 12.58
C LEU A 623 14.69 10.98 11.43
N VAL A 624 13.41 10.90 11.11
CA VAL A 624 12.89 10.04 10.03
C VAL A 624 12.38 10.91 8.88
N LEU A 625 12.89 10.68 7.70
CA LEU A 625 12.44 11.34 6.47
C LEU A 625 11.64 10.34 5.64
N LYS A 626 10.44 10.74 5.20
CA LYS A 626 9.54 9.93 4.37
C LYS A 626 9.00 10.75 3.21
N ASN A 627 9.35 10.39 1.98
CA ASN A 627 8.89 11.04 0.74
C ASN A 627 9.10 12.55 0.73
N VAL A 628 10.22 13.04 1.26
CA VAL A 628 10.50 14.48 1.36
C VAL A 628 11.61 14.90 0.41
N SER A 629 11.52 16.11 -0.10
CA SER A 629 12.68 16.78 -0.67
C SER A 629 13.55 17.28 0.49
N GLN A 630 14.81 16.93 0.48
CA GLN A 630 15.72 17.27 1.54
C GLN A 630 16.85 18.20 1.07
N GLY A 631 17.39 18.97 1.97
CA GLY A 631 18.57 19.76 1.76
C GLY A 631 19.09 20.33 3.08
N ILE A 632 20.39 20.16 3.33
CA ILE A 632 21.11 20.87 4.38
C ILE A 632 21.88 21.95 3.67
N SER A 633 21.39 23.18 3.77
CA SER A 633 21.92 24.31 3.03
C SER A 633 23.17 24.88 3.71
N ASN A 634 24.11 25.35 2.92
CA ASN A 634 25.29 26.05 3.39
C ASN A 634 25.38 27.43 2.77
N TYR A 635 25.14 28.45 3.58
CA TYR A 635 25.48 29.82 3.23
C TYR A 635 26.85 30.28 3.82
N ALA A 636 27.44 29.52 4.74
CA ALA A 636 28.74 29.82 5.31
C ALA A 636 29.59 28.55 5.51
N ASN A 637 30.77 28.51 4.95
CA ASN A 637 31.68 27.37 4.83
C ASN A 637 32.17 26.71 6.14
N VAL A 638 31.82 27.22 7.34
CA VAL A 638 32.48 26.81 8.60
C VAL A 638 31.62 25.89 9.48
N ALA A 639 30.30 26.03 9.42
CA ALA A 639 29.40 25.27 10.33
C ALA A 639 29.11 23.83 9.86
N LEU A 640 29.45 23.48 8.65
CA LEU A 640 29.10 22.21 8.05
C LEU A 640 30.06 21.06 8.39
N GLU A 641 31.33 21.32 8.64
CA GLU A 641 32.29 20.26 8.96
C GLU A 641 31.96 19.61 10.32
N GLU A 642 31.56 20.40 11.30
CA GLU A 642 31.11 19.87 12.59
C GLU A 642 29.76 19.14 12.47
N SER A 643 28.82 19.71 11.71
CA SER A 643 27.50 19.09 11.47
C SER A 643 27.58 17.82 10.62
N LEU A 644 28.44 17.79 9.61
CA LEU A 644 28.71 16.60 8.79
C LEU A 644 29.33 15.48 9.61
N GLY A 645 30.20 15.78 10.56
CA GLY A 645 30.77 14.80 11.48
C GLY A 645 29.69 14.13 12.32
N THR A 646 28.77 14.91 12.85
CA THR A 646 27.65 14.43 13.67
C THR A 646 26.64 13.63 12.85
N ILE A 647 26.19 14.15 11.71
CA ILE A 647 25.19 13.45 10.86
C ILE A 647 25.71 12.11 10.35
N ARG A 648 27.00 12.02 9.99
CA ARG A 648 27.60 10.77 9.50
C ARG A 648 27.49 9.62 10.50
N GLY A 649 27.56 9.89 11.79
CA GLY A 649 27.39 8.89 12.83
C GLY A 649 25.94 8.37 12.98
N PHE A 650 24.97 9.05 12.36
CA PHE A 650 23.57 8.70 12.43
C PHE A 650 22.99 8.14 11.11
N LEU A 651 23.75 8.21 10.01
CA LEU A 651 23.33 7.70 8.71
C LEU A 651 23.37 6.17 8.65
N PRO A 652 22.46 5.53 7.93
CA PRO A 652 22.60 4.12 7.57
C PRO A 652 23.88 3.87 6.74
N LYS A 653 24.37 2.62 6.77
CA LYS A 653 25.62 2.21 6.12
C LYS A 653 25.72 2.60 4.63
N ASP A 654 24.65 2.42 3.90
CA ASP A 654 24.61 2.62 2.45
C ASP A 654 24.22 4.05 2.02
N TYR A 655 24.27 4.99 2.97
CA TYR A 655 23.95 6.39 2.74
C TYR A 655 25.18 7.27 2.97
N SER A 656 25.28 8.32 2.19
CA SER A 656 26.35 9.31 2.30
C SER A 656 25.83 10.73 2.08
N ILE A 657 26.68 11.72 2.33
CA ILE A 657 26.36 13.11 2.08
C ILE A 657 27.07 13.56 0.82
N ALA A 658 26.30 14.02 -0.16
CA ALA A 658 26.78 14.58 -1.41
C ALA A 658 26.43 16.05 -1.54
N ASN A 659 27.38 16.84 -2.06
CA ASN A 659 27.14 18.24 -2.39
C ASN A 659 26.55 18.33 -3.81
N ARG A 660 25.29 18.75 -3.96
CA ARG A 660 24.59 18.76 -5.23
C ARG A 660 23.91 20.09 -5.51
N LYS A 661 23.82 20.44 -6.79
CA LYS A 661 22.98 21.54 -7.27
C LYS A 661 21.49 21.14 -7.18
N ARG A 662 20.66 22.07 -6.73
CA ARG A 662 19.20 21.90 -6.68
C ARG A 662 18.60 21.70 -8.08
N ASN A 663 19.07 22.52 -9.03
CA ASN A 663 18.82 22.39 -10.47
C ASN A 663 20.16 22.52 -11.21
N PRO A 664 20.33 21.93 -12.40
CA PRO A 664 21.56 22.10 -13.19
C PRO A 664 21.93 23.58 -13.47
N ALA A 665 20.93 24.47 -13.47
CA ALA A 665 21.11 25.90 -13.71
C ALA A 665 21.42 26.70 -12.43
N ASP A 666 21.26 26.13 -11.24
CA ASP A 666 21.49 26.81 -9.98
C ASP A 666 23.02 26.96 -9.73
N VAL A 667 23.40 28.12 -9.18
CA VAL A 667 24.76 28.36 -8.73
C VAL A 667 25.03 27.82 -7.33
N ASP A 668 23.96 27.54 -6.55
CA ASP A 668 24.04 27.10 -5.17
C ASP A 668 24.09 25.56 -5.08
N TYR A 669 25.07 25.09 -4.34
CA TYR A 669 25.21 23.68 -3.96
C TYR A 669 24.61 23.46 -2.58
N ARG A 670 23.96 22.31 -2.41
CA ARG A 670 23.42 21.87 -1.11
C ARG A 670 23.89 20.48 -0.78
N ASN A 671 24.23 20.27 0.46
CA ASN A 671 24.50 18.94 0.96
C ASN A 671 23.18 18.17 1.09
N THR A 672 23.20 16.97 0.56
CA THR A 672 22.01 16.13 0.45
C THR A 672 22.42 14.72 0.84
N ILE A 673 21.57 14.03 1.58
CA ILE A 673 21.76 12.60 1.86
C ILE A 673 21.44 11.85 0.57
N VAL A 674 22.38 11.00 0.14
CA VAL A 674 22.24 10.15 -1.05
C VAL A 674 22.39 8.69 -0.68
N ASP A 675 21.74 7.82 -1.42
CA ASP A 675 21.88 6.37 -1.32
C ASP A 675 23.18 5.87 -2.00
N ALA A 676 23.39 4.55 -2.00
CA ALA A 676 24.56 3.90 -2.60
C ALA A 676 24.72 4.17 -4.09
N ASP A 677 23.62 4.39 -4.81
CA ASP A 677 23.62 4.75 -6.24
C ASP A 677 23.81 6.24 -6.47
N GLY A 678 23.97 7.01 -5.40
CA GLY A 678 24.15 8.44 -5.41
C GLY A 678 22.87 9.21 -5.75
N GLN A 679 21.69 8.62 -5.61
CA GLN A 679 20.41 9.31 -5.76
C GLN A 679 20.01 9.98 -4.44
N ILE A 680 19.18 11.05 -4.52
CA ILE A 680 18.68 11.72 -3.33
C ILE A 680 17.79 10.75 -2.54
N ALA A 681 18.15 10.50 -1.30
CA ALA A 681 17.40 9.63 -0.42
C ALA A 681 16.12 10.34 0.04
N GLN A 682 14.99 9.96 -0.54
CA GLN A 682 13.68 10.48 -0.14
C GLN A 682 13.18 9.87 1.17
N ASN A 683 13.67 8.67 1.48
CA ASN A 683 13.33 7.91 2.68
C ASN A 683 14.63 7.54 3.40
N VAL A 684 14.83 8.08 4.58
CA VAL A 684 16.01 7.78 5.39
C VAL A 684 15.72 8.02 6.87
N GLU A 685 16.27 7.15 7.72
CA GLU A 685 16.23 7.30 9.17
C GLU A 685 17.61 7.59 9.71
N LEU A 686 17.77 8.75 10.35
CA LEU A 686 18.97 9.14 11.08
C LEU A 686 18.76 8.80 12.56
N ARG A 687 19.54 7.87 13.09
CA ARG A 687 19.58 7.53 14.52
C ARG A 687 20.95 6.99 14.94
N TYR A 688 21.24 7.10 16.21
CA TYR A 688 22.37 6.42 16.80
C TYR A 688 22.08 4.91 16.85
N ARG A 689 22.96 4.09 16.27
CA ARG A 689 22.76 2.65 16.16
C ARG A 689 23.57 1.93 17.19
N LYS A 690 22.90 1.25 18.12
CA LYS A 690 23.54 0.51 19.21
C LYS A 690 23.52 -0.99 18.90
N MET A 691 24.60 -1.68 19.20
CA MET A 691 24.64 -3.15 19.12
C MET A 691 23.71 -3.82 20.16
N THR A 692 23.06 -3.04 21.00
CA THR A 692 22.03 -3.44 21.96
C THR A 692 20.61 -3.16 21.51
N ASP A 693 20.40 -2.60 20.32
CA ASP A 693 19.08 -2.28 19.78
C ASP A 693 18.24 -3.53 19.54
N ALA A 694 16.91 -3.37 19.61
CA ALA A 694 15.95 -4.45 19.34
C ALA A 694 15.98 -4.96 17.88
N ASP A 695 16.46 -4.14 16.97
CA ASP A 695 16.60 -4.48 15.54
C ASP A 695 17.85 -5.29 15.23
N LEU A 696 18.72 -5.52 16.26
CA LEU A 696 19.90 -6.36 16.13
C LEU A 696 19.58 -7.81 16.44
N SER A 697 20.00 -8.70 15.59
CA SER A 697 20.02 -10.14 15.80
C SER A 697 21.45 -10.64 15.61
N ALA A 698 22.04 -11.20 16.65
CA ALA A 698 23.34 -11.83 16.59
C ALA A 698 23.22 -13.31 16.92
N THR A 699 23.84 -14.17 16.12
CA THR A 699 23.80 -15.62 16.30
C THR A 699 25.20 -16.21 16.28
N LEU A 700 25.39 -17.27 17.06
CA LEU A 700 26.63 -18.03 17.13
C LEU A 700 26.45 -19.40 16.48
N ASN A 701 27.45 -19.87 15.75
CA ASN A 701 27.47 -21.20 15.17
C ASN A 701 28.87 -21.82 15.23
N PRO A 702 29.02 -22.97 15.92
CA PRO A 702 28.07 -23.62 16.84
C PRO A 702 27.98 -22.91 18.20
N THR A 703 26.90 -23.15 18.95
CA THR A 703 26.70 -22.63 20.32
C THR A 703 27.29 -23.52 21.41
N THR A 704 27.75 -24.72 21.04
CA THR A 704 28.30 -25.69 21.99
C THR A 704 29.56 -26.35 21.42
N TYR A 705 30.54 -26.52 22.26
CA TYR A 705 31.80 -27.24 21.96
C TYR A 705 32.08 -28.27 23.04
N THR A 706 33.03 -29.17 22.75
CA THR A 706 33.64 -30.03 23.74
C THR A 706 35.07 -29.55 23.98
N TYR A 707 35.53 -29.56 25.21
CA TYR A 707 36.91 -29.18 25.55
C TYR A 707 37.92 -30.09 24.86
N ASP A 708 38.92 -29.45 24.21
CA ASP A 708 40.04 -30.16 23.57
C ASP A 708 41.41 -29.47 23.82
N GLY A 709 41.41 -28.45 24.73
CA GLY A 709 42.57 -27.67 25.07
C GLY A 709 42.86 -26.50 24.14
N THR A 710 42.07 -26.29 23.11
CA THR A 710 42.18 -25.14 22.18
C THR A 710 41.11 -24.11 22.48
N ALA A 711 41.39 -22.85 22.16
CA ALA A 711 40.36 -21.79 22.24
C ALA A 711 39.25 -22.05 21.21
N LYS A 712 38.01 -21.76 21.58
CA LYS A 712 36.82 -21.90 20.74
C LYS A 712 36.35 -20.53 20.31
N GLU A 713 36.15 -20.39 18.99
CA GLU A 713 35.76 -19.14 18.34
C GLU A 713 34.59 -19.45 17.38
N PRO A 714 33.35 -19.53 17.89
CA PRO A 714 32.20 -19.73 17.05
C PRO A 714 32.08 -18.63 15.98
N GLU A 715 31.56 -19.00 14.82
CA GLU A 715 31.23 -18.02 13.79
C GLU A 715 30.11 -17.12 14.30
N VAL A 716 30.29 -15.80 14.11
CA VAL A 716 29.33 -14.77 14.54
C VAL A 716 28.65 -14.22 13.29
N LEU A 717 27.33 -14.36 13.21
CA LEU A 717 26.50 -13.69 12.22
C LEU A 717 25.70 -12.58 12.92
N VAL A 718 25.88 -11.35 12.44
CA VAL A 718 25.16 -10.17 12.94
C VAL A 718 24.28 -9.64 11.83
N VAL A 719 22.99 -9.50 12.12
CA VAL A 719 21.98 -8.86 11.26
C VAL A 719 21.39 -7.70 12.02
N TYR A 720 21.40 -6.53 11.41
CA TYR A 720 20.83 -5.31 11.96
C TYR A 720 19.84 -4.73 10.95
N ASP A 721 18.60 -4.49 11.37
CA ASP A 721 17.52 -3.99 10.52
C ASP A 721 17.38 -4.79 9.19
N GLY A 722 17.50 -6.13 9.32
CA GLY A 722 17.43 -7.05 8.18
C GLY A 722 18.67 -7.11 7.28
N GLN A 723 19.70 -6.32 7.56
CA GLN A 723 20.97 -6.30 6.81
C GLN A 723 22.06 -7.07 7.56
N THR A 724 22.78 -7.94 6.84
CA THR A 724 23.94 -8.63 7.40
C THR A 724 25.14 -7.69 7.50
N LEU A 725 25.65 -7.52 8.71
CA LEU A 725 26.84 -6.71 8.97
C LEU A 725 28.13 -7.49 8.65
N THR A 726 29.19 -6.76 8.28
CA THR A 726 30.48 -7.30 7.88
C THR A 726 31.47 -7.20 9.05
N LYS A 727 32.00 -8.33 9.51
CA LYS A 727 33.06 -8.36 10.53
C LYS A 727 34.28 -7.54 10.08
N ASP A 728 34.93 -6.89 11.03
CA ASP A 728 36.08 -6.01 10.88
C ASP A 728 35.86 -4.74 10.03
N THR A 729 34.61 -4.54 9.59
CA THR A 729 34.16 -3.32 8.92
C THR A 729 33.06 -2.63 9.75
N ASP A 730 32.05 -3.37 10.16
CA ASP A 730 30.88 -2.86 10.88
C ASP A 730 30.94 -3.22 12.38
N TYR A 731 31.66 -4.28 12.75
CA TYR A 731 31.85 -4.71 14.13
C TYR A 731 33.14 -5.55 14.29
N THR A 732 33.66 -5.57 15.50
CA THR A 732 34.73 -6.50 15.94
C THR A 732 34.15 -7.57 16.84
N VAL A 733 34.87 -8.70 16.95
CA VAL A 733 34.53 -9.82 17.83
C VAL A 733 35.69 -10.11 18.75
N ALA A 734 35.40 -10.20 20.04
CA ALA A 734 36.32 -10.67 21.06
C ALA A 734 35.70 -11.85 21.81
N TYR A 735 36.59 -12.79 22.21
CA TYR A 735 36.15 -13.98 22.96
C TYR A 735 36.82 -13.98 24.32
N SER A 736 36.08 -14.32 25.35
CA SER A 736 36.60 -14.51 26.70
C SER A 736 36.15 -15.86 27.30
N ASP A 737 36.93 -16.40 28.18
CA ASP A 737 36.73 -17.73 28.82
C ASP A 737 36.51 -18.89 27.85
N ASN A 738 36.96 -18.70 26.59
CA ASN A 738 36.67 -19.54 25.44
C ASN A 738 37.55 -20.77 25.30
N LYS A 739 38.36 -21.13 26.35
CA LYS A 739 39.29 -22.25 26.32
C LYS A 739 38.89 -23.39 27.22
N ASN A 740 38.44 -23.11 28.46
CA ASN A 740 38.12 -24.10 29.45
C ASN A 740 36.64 -24.50 29.37
N ALA A 741 36.30 -25.68 29.90
CA ALA A 741 34.95 -26.10 29.99
C ALA A 741 34.17 -25.17 30.95
N GLY A 742 33.00 -24.68 30.48
CA GLY A 742 32.20 -23.66 31.14
C GLY A 742 31.44 -22.83 30.14
N ASN A 743 30.86 -21.72 30.60
CA ASN A 743 30.30 -20.71 29.74
C ASN A 743 31.41 -19.76 29.30
N ALA A 744 31.45 -19.52 27.99
CA ALA A 744 32.35 -18.59 27.36
C ALA A 744 31.51 -17.42 26.81
N GLU A 745 32.13 -16.26 26.68
CA GLU A 745 31.46 -15.04 26.22
C GLU A 745 32.04 -14.56 24.89
N VAL A 746 31.15 -14.04 24.05
CA VAL A 746 31.49 -13.33 22.82
C VAL A 746 31.01 -11.89 22.96
N THR A 747 31.92 -10.96 22.86
CA THR A 747 31.66 -9.54 22.83
C THR A 747 31.71 -9.05 21.39
N ILE A 748 30.64 -8.48 20.90
CA ILE A 748 30.49 -7.91 19.56
C ILE A 748 30.46 -6.39 19.71
N THR A 749 31.52 -5.71 19.33
CA THR A 749 31.66 -4.26 19.47
C THR A 749 31.45 -3.58 18.12
N GLY A 750 30.52 -2.64 18.03
CA GLY A 750 30.25 -1.88 16.82
C GLY A 750 31.41 -1.01 16.36
N ILE A 751 31.50 -0.76 15.06
CA ILE A 751 32.48 0.11 14.40
C ILE A 751 31.74 1.11 13.50
N GLY A 752 32.28 2.32 13.39
CA GLY A 752 31.76 3.32 12.44
C GLY A 752 30.41 3.89 12.85
N VAL A 753 29.35 3.49 12.13
CA VAL A 753 27.97 3.93 12.41
C VAL A 753 27.29 3.07 13.48
N TYR A 754 27.91 1.99 13.91
CA TYR A 754 27.42 1.11 14.96
C TYR A 754 28.22 1.34 16.23
N HIS A 755 27.54 1.43 17.37
CA HIS A 755 28.11 1.79 18.64
C HIS A 755 27.79 0.76 19.73
N GLU A 756 28.49 0.86 20.88
CA GLU A 756 28.34 -0.04 22.00
C GLU A 756 28.73 -1.49 21.70
N ALA A 757 28.41 -2.40 22.62
CA ALA A 757 28.72 -3.81 22.48
C ALA A 757 27.53 -4.69 22.89
N ALA A 758 27.31 -5.74 22.11
CA ALA A 758 26.42 -6.84 22.46
C ALA A 758 27.23 -8.02 23.02
N HIS A 759 26.64 -8.76 23.93
CA HIS A 759 27.24 -9.90 24.60
C HIS A 759 26.43 -11.16 24.35
N LEU A 760 27.08 -12.21 23.87
CA LEU A 760 26.49 -13.53 23.66
C LEU A 760 27.28 -14.60 24.41
N GLN A 761 26.66 -15.71 24.70
CA GLN A 761 27.30 -16.81 25.41
C GLN A 761 27.23 -18.10 24.59
N PHE A 762 28.28 -18.93 24.72
CA PHE A 762 28.31 -20.29 24.24
C PHE A 762 28.91 -21.22 25.29
N THR A 763 28.68 -22.51 25.17
CA THR A 763 29.11 -23.45 26.20
C THR A 763 30.21 -24.39 25.71
N ILE A 764 31.25 -24.55 26.46
CA ILE A 764 32.27 -25.59 26.26
C ILE A 764 32.00 -26.71 27.27
N GLY A 765 31.53 -27.85 26.78
CA GLY A 765 31.31 -29.02 27.57
C GLY A 765 32.61 -29.70 27.97
N LYS A 766 32.61 -30.36 29.13
CA LYS A 766 33.77 -31.17 29.55
C LYS A 766 34.04 -32.29 28.57
N ALA A 767 35.29 -32.57 28.33
CA ALA A 767 35.73 -33.69 27.52
C ALA A 767 35.68 -35.04 28.29
N GLY A 768 35.45 -36.09 27.59
CA GLY A 768 35.60 -37.43 28.13
C GLY A 768 37.05 -37.81 28.39
N GLN A 769 37.30 -38.65 29.38
CA GLN A 769 38.65 -39.22 29.62
C GLN A 769 38.58 -40.72 29.33
N ALA A 770 39.66 -41.25 28.79
CA ALA A 770 39.81 -42.71 28.65
C ALA A 770 39.95 -43.35 30.05
N ALA A 771 39.48 -44.57 30.19
CA ALA A 771 39.62 -45.32 31.45
C ALA A 771 41.12 -45.55 31.79
N PRO A 772 41.49 -45.53 33.07
CA PRO A 772 42.87 -45.85 33.48
C PRO A 772 43.30 -47.22 33.01
N THR A 773 44.55 -47.33 32.52
CA THR A 773 45.14 -48.58 32.07
C THR A 773 46.41 -48.88 32.84
N GLY A 774 46.87 -50.13 32.86
CA GLY A 774 48.13 -50.51 33.51
C GLY A 774 48.04 -50.64 35.02
N LEU A 775 46.84 -50.57 35.59
CA LEU A 775 46.63 -50.72 37.04
C LEU A 775 47.00 -52.12 37.49
N LYS A 776 47.65 -52.25 38.66
CA LYS A 776 48.14 -53.49 39.13
C LYS A 776 47.63 -53.75 40.56
N ALA A 777 46.93 -54.88 40.76
CA ALA A 777 46.53 -55.35 42.05
C ALA A 777 47.70 -56.05 42.81
N VAL A 778 47.83 -55.76 44.06
CA VAL A 778 48.65 -56.50 45.02
C VAL A 778 47.68 -57.25 45.97
N ASN A 779 47.72 -58.53 45.90
CA ASN A 779 46.80 -59.39 46.63
C ASN A 779 47.06 -59.35 48.11
N THR A 780 46.04 -59.62 48.92
CA THR A 780 46.14 -59.65 50.38
C THR A 780 46.94 -60.89 50.80
N SER A 781 47.65 -60.84 51.98
CA SER A 781 48.54 -61.92 52.45
C SER A 781 47.74 -63.14 52.92
N LYS A 782 46.52 -63.02 53.34
CA LYS A 782 45.60 -64.06 53.81
C LYS A 782 44.13 -63.60 53.75
N THR A 783 43.21 -64.56 53.85
CA THR A 783 41.78 -64.29 53.99
C THR A 783 41.50 -63.41 55.18
N GLY A 784 40.73 -62.29 54.98
CA GLY A 784 40.36 -61.31 56.00
C GLY A 784 41.44 -60.26 56.35
N ALA A 785 42.60 -60.28 55.69
CA ALA A 785 43.60 -59.24 55.76
C ALA A 785 43.23 -58.05 54.93
N SER A 786 43.52 -56.83 55.38
CA SER A 786 43.35 -55.57 54.64
C SER A 786 44.74 -54.99 54.42
N ASP A 787 45.61 -55.78 53.81
CA ASP A 787 46.99 -55.39 53.37
C ASP A 787 47.21 -55.46 51.89
N GLY A 788 46.14 -55.57 51.09
CA GLY A 788 46.16 -55.48 49.67
C GLY A 788 46.41 -54.05 49.20
N ALA A 789 46.71 -53.93 47.91
CA ALA A 789 46.93 -52.57 47.36
C ALA A 789 46.62 -52.54 45.86
N ILE A 790 46.41 -51.36 45.33
CA ILE A 790 46.42 -51.06 43.91
C ILE A 790 47.60 -50.14 43.60
N GLU A 791 48.44 -50.57 42.65
CA GLU A 791 49.64 -49.83 42.22
C GLU A 791 49.41 -49.20 40.85
N ASN A 792 50.29 -48.32 40.43
CA ASN A 792 50.26 -47.52 39.18
C ASN A 792 49.11 -46.53 39.17
N LEU A 793 48.76 -46.00 40.29
CA LEU A 793 47.75 -44.94 40.43
C LEU A 793 48.41 -43.56 40.26
N THR A 794 47.61 -42.57 40.03
CA THR A 794 48.00 -41.15 40.08
C THR A 794 47.08 -40.33 40.99
N THR A 795 47.50 -39.18 41.49
CA THR A 795 46.64 -38.28 42.28
C THR A 795 45.45 -37.72 41.49
N ALA A 796 45.41 -37.90 40.17
CA ALA A 796 44.30 -37.57 39.30
C ALA A 796 43.16 -38.63 39.32
N MET A 797 43.42 -39.81 39.99
CA MET A 797 42.51 -40.90 40.03
C MET A 797 41.74 -40.92 41.37
N GLU A 798 40.62 -41.61 41.37
CA GLU A 798 39.82 -41.97 42.52
C GLU A 798 39.40 -43.43 42.38
N TYR A 799 39.17 -44.08 43.53
CA TYR A 799 38.74 -45.47 43.57
C TYR A 799 37.47 -45.64 44.39
N SER A 800 36.75 -46.71 44.08
CA SER A 800 35.50 -47.07 44.73
C SER A 800 35.36 -48.56 44.83
N THR A 801 34.56 -49.03 45.79
CA THR A 801 34.13 -50.44 45.92
C THR A 801 32.72 -50.67 45.38
N ASP A 802 31.96 -49.62 45.09
CA ASP A 802 30.53 -49.67 44.71
C ASP A 802 30.19 -48.78 43.50
N GLU A 803 31.16 -48.13 42.89
CA GLU A 803 31.01 -47.19 41.77
C GLU A 803 30.13 -45.92 42.09
N ILE A 804 29.70 -45.80 43.32
CA ILE A 804 28.89 -44.69 43.79
C ILE A 804 29.71 -43.72 44.67
N HIS A 805 30.42 -44.29 45.67
CA HIS A 805 31.24 -43.52 46.59
C HIS A 805 32.71 -43.60 46.20
N TRP A 806 33.27 -42.45 45.83
CA TRP A 806 34.62 -42.36 45.26
C TRP A 806 35.58 -41.70 46.24
N THR A 807 36.71 -42.33 46.44
CA THR A 807 37.78 -41.84 47.30
C THR A 807 38.98 -41.41 46.45
N LYS A 808 39.44 -40.17 46.61
CA LYS A 808 40.60 -39.67 45.89
C LYS A 808 41.88 -40.40 46.27
N VAL A 809 42.71 -40.67 45.29
CA VAL A 809 44.07 -41.19 45.52
C VAL A 809 44.96 -40.08 46.05
N THR A 810 45.42 -40.15 47.26
CA THR A 810 46.26 -39.15 47.94
C THR A 810 47.74 -39.41 47.81
N ASP A 811 48.16 -40.70 47.81
CA ASP A 811 49.54 -41.12 47.47
C ASP A 811 49.58 -41.45 45.95
N GLY A 812 50.29 -40.62 45.18
CA GLY A 812 50.22 -40.61 43.70
C GLY A 812 50.66 -41.90 43.00
N THR A 813 51.00 -43.00 43.66
CA THR A 813 51.44 -44.23 43.06
C THR A 813 50.70 -45.48 43.54
N LYS A 814 50.12 -45.43 44.76
CA LYS A 814 49.57 -46.63 45.40
C LYS A 814 48.48 -46.29 46.40
N VAL A 815 47.43 -47.13 46.45
CA VAL A 815 46.52 -47.21 47.57
C VAL A 815 46.75 -48.53 48.28
N SER A 816 47.01 -48.49 49.60
CA SER A 816 47.32 -49.64 50.44
C SER A 816 46.26 -49.83 51.48
N GLY A 817 46.23 -50.97 52.20
CA GLY A 817 45.27 -51.22 53.23
C GLY A 817 43.93 -51.76 52.74
N LEU A 818 43.92 -52.29 51.47
CA LEU A 818 42.68 -52.76 50.87
C LEU A 818 42.40 -54.22 51.26
N ALA A 819 41.12 -54.51 51.54
CA ALA A 819 40.63 -55.87 51.69
C ALA A 819 40.55 -56.56 50.30
N ALA A 820 40.51 -57.86 50.29
CA ALA A 820 40.21 -58.60 49.07
C ALA A 820 38.78 -58.25 48.58
N GLY A 821 38.68 -57.91 47.29
CA GLY A 821 37.45 -57.48 46.71
C GLY A 821 37.69 -56.82 45.32
N ASP A 822 36.63 -56.41 44.72
CA ASP A 822 36.63 -55.66 43.50
C ASP A 822 36.70 -54.17 43.81
N TYR A 823 37.56 -53.45 43.13
CA TYR A 823 37.76 -52.03 43.19
C TYR A 823 37.63 -51.45 41.81
N PHE A 824 37.00 -50.33 41.71
CA PHE A 824 36.86 -49.59 40.49
C PHE A 824 37.73 -48.34 40.56
N VAL A 825 38.53 -48.06 39.55
CA VAL A 825 39.41 -46.91 39.49
C VAL A 825 39.10 -46.11 38.24
N ARG A 826 38.93 -44.80 38.43
CA ARG A 826 38.73 -43.87 37.34
C ARG A 826 39.57 -42.60 37.51
N TYR A 827 39.75 -41.85 36.43
CA TYR A 827 40.20 -40.48 36.55
C TYR A 827 39.07 -39.64 37.11
N ALA A 828 39.37 -38.87 38.14
CA ALA A 828 38.39 -37.99 38.78
C ALA A 828 37.96 -36.89 37.81
N GLU A 829 36.77 -36.42 37.99
CA GLU A 829 36.26 -35.24 37.29
C GLU A 829 37.09 -34.00 37.63
N THR A 830 37.34 -33.18 36.60
CA THR A 830 38.05 -31.89 36.76
C THR A 830 37.22 -30.74 36.20
N GLY A 831 37.78 -29.56 36.22
CA GLY A 831 37.12 -28.41 35.57
C GLY A 831 36.84 -28.66 34.06
N ASN A 832 37.79 -29.35 33.37
CA ASN A 832 37.72 -29.56 31.92
C ASN A 832 37.34 -30.96 31.43
N TYR A 833 37.33 -31.92 32.33
CA TYR A 833 37.08 -33.32 31.98
C TYR A 833 36.02 -33.93 32.83
N LEU A 834 35.14 -34.74 32.25
CA LEU A 834 34.25 -35.64 32.94
C LEU A 834 35.04 -36.75 33.64
N ALA A 835 34.53 -37.35 34.71
CA ALA A 835 35.11 -38.54 35.21
C ALA A 835 35.21 -39.64 34.14
N SER A 836 36.28 -40.39 34.11
CA SER A 836 36.41 -41.47 33.12
C SER A 836 35.52 -42.66 33.46
N VAL A 837 35.33 -43.52 32.50
CA VAL A 837 34.83 -44.88 32.79
C VAL A 837 35.79 -45.56 33.73
N ALA A 838 35.26 -46.29 34.71
CA ALA A 838 36.07 -46.97 35.70
C ALA A 838 36.74 -48.25 35.15
N THR A 839 37.96 -48.51 35.53
CA THR A 839 38.66 -49.78 35.31
C THR A 839 38.53 -50.63 36.56
N LYS A 840 37.97 -51.81 36.41
CA LYS A 840 37.86 -52.79 37.52
C LYS A 840 39.23 -53.39 37.82
N VAL A 841 39.59 -53.42 39.08
CA VAL A 841 40.82 -54.07 39.62
C VAL A 841 40.43 -54.98 40.75
N THR A 842 40.69 -56.26 40.64
CA THR A 842 40.36 -57.29 41.66
C THR A 842 41.59 -57.53 42.53
N VAL A 843 41.49 -57.19 43.78
CA VAL A 843 42.48 -57.55 44.83
C VAL A 843 42.09 -58.95 45.37
N ALA A 844 42.80 -60.00 44.93
CA ALA A 844 42.54 -61.38 45.35
C ALA A 844 43.26 -61.73 46.70
N VAL A 845 42.89 -62.83 47.28
CA VAL A 845 43.63 -63.43 48.41
C VAL A 845 44.86 -64.17 47.82
N LYS A 846 46.01 -63.99 48.37
CA LYS A 846 47.20 -64.74 47.99
C LYS A 846 47.01 -66.19 48.45
N GLU A 847 46.90 -67.08 47.52
CA GLU A 847 46.87 -68.51 47.85
C GLU A 847 48.16 -69.00 48.49
N ALA A 848 48.03 -69.73 49.62
CA ALA A 848 49.17 -70.38 50.26
C ALA A 848 49.61 -71.52 49.37
N PRO A 849 50.98 -71.81 49.29
CA PRO A 849 51.47 -72.94 48.49
C PRO A 849 50.99 -74.28 49.05
N SER A 850 50.21 -75.00 48.30
CA SER A 850 49.84 -76.38 48.65
C SER A 850 51.03 -77.28 48.41
N THR A 851 51.55 -77.84 49.48
CA THR A 851 52.48 -78.96 49.41
C THR A 851 51.79 -80.23 48.93
N GLY A 852 52.36 -80.90 47.96
CA GLY A 852 51.94 -81.93 47.16
C GLY A 852 51.58 -83.24 47.74
N THR A 853 50.94 -84.09 47.02
CA THR A 853 51.43 -85.45 46.66
C THR A 853 50.50 -86.09 45.67
N GLY A 854 51.03 -86.46 44.60
CA GLY A 854 51.03 -87.68 43.95
C GLY A 854 49.76 -88.17 43.21
N SER A 855 49.88 -88.24 41.99
CA SER A 855 49.82 -89.47 41.13
C SER A 855 49.26 -89.12 39.73
N ASN A 856 50.16 -89.43 38.76
CA ASN A 856 49.93 -89.46 37.34
C ASN A 856 49.07 -90.75 37.05
N PRO A 857 48.77 -91.12 35.84
CA PRO A 857 49.07 -90.61 34.50
C PRO A 857 47.92 -90.78 33.49
N GLY A 858 48.19 -90.32 32.30
CA GLY A 858 47.58 -90.90 31.04
C GLY A 858 47.22 -89.75 30.06
N GLU A 859 48.14 -89.50 29.17
CA GLU A 859 48.14 -89.71 27.73
C GLU A 859 46.95 -89.04 26.98
N THR A 860 47.07 -88.31 25.92
CA THR A 860 48.02 -88.24 24.83
C THR A 860 47.62 -87.18 23.85
N THR A 861 48.68 -86.67 23.23
CA THR A 861 48.70 -86.16 21.85
C THR A 861 47.72 -85.00 21.42
N GLY A 862 48.12 -84.04 20.89
CA GLY A 862 49.08 -83.67 19.88
C GLY A 862 48.61 -82.50 19.13
N GLY A 863 49.36 -81.59 18.82
CA GLY A 863 49.92 -81.30 17.57
C GLY A 863 49.63 -79.78 17.19
N ASN A 864 50.68 -79.04 17.39
CA ASN A 864 51.40 -78.29 16.38
C ASN A 864 50.63 -77.33 15.45
N GLY A 865 51.13 -76.17 15.29
CA GLY A 865 51.25 -75.48 14.01
C GLY A 865 50.84 -73.97 14.00
N THR A 866 51.86 -73.25 14.39
CA THR A 866 52.52 -72.18 13.59
C THR A 866 51.69 -71.29 12.70
N THR A 867 52.02 -70.03 12.92
CA THR A 867 52.22 -68.92 11.96
C THR A 867 51.11 -68.28 11.21
N GLY A 868 51.14 -67.04 11.38
CA GLY A 868 51.38 -66.04 10.25
C GLY A 868 50.20 -65.32 9.69
N GLY A 869 50.38 -64.03 9.67
CA GLY A 869 50.16 -63.27 8.47
C GLY A 869 48.93 -62.44 8.36
N ASN A 870 49.07 -61.21 8.67
CA ASN A 870 48.92 -60.09 7.76
C ASN A 870 47.77 -60.10 6.77
N GLY A 871 47.09 -59.01 6.67
CA GLY A 871 46.48 -58.54 5.39
C GLY A 871 45.11 -57.93 5.46
N THR A 872 45.06 -56.63 5.57
CA THR A 872 44.41 -55.65 4.69
C THR A 872 43.01 -55.94 4.12
N THR A 873 42.26 -54.87 4.19
CA THR A 873 41.36 -54.30 3.19
C THR A 873 39.99 -54.89 2.98
N GLY A 874 39.06 -53.97 3.04
CA GLY A 874 38.15 -53.78 1.93
C GLY A 874 36.65 -53.98 2.17
N SER A 875 36.02 -52.86 2.28
CA SER A 875 34.91 -52.45 1.43
C SER A 875 33.57 -53.24 1.40
N ASN A 876 32.57 -52.43 1.57
CA ASN A 876 31.27 -52.43 0.86
C ASN A 876 30.20 -53.48 1.10
N GLY A 877 29.02 -52.91 1.29
CA GLY A 877 27.87 -53.40 0.53
C GLY A 877 26.61 -53.75 1.32
N THR A 878 25.76 -52.78 1.36
CA THR A 878 24.34 -52.78 0.92
C THR A 878 23.36 -53.90 1.39
N THR A 879 22.18 -53.32 1.70
CA THR A 879 20.80 -53.87 1.49
C THR A 879 20.34 -54.91 2.51
N GLY A 880 19.24 -54.68 3.13
CA GLY A 880 17.88 -54.56 2.74
C GLY A 880 16.94 -55.24 3.68
N SER A 881 15.91 -54.59 3.97
CA SER A 881 14.50 -54.98 3.89
C SER A 881 13.81 -55.82 4.94
N THR A 882 12.71 -55.28 5.36
CA THR A 882 11.40 -55.91 5.74
C THR A 882 11.38 -56.69 7.05
N GLY A 883 10.43 -56.52 7.87
CA GLY A 883 9.04 -56.17 7.81
C GLY A 883 8.35 -56.55 9.11
N THR A 884 7.28 -55.89 9.29
CA THR A 884 5.98 -56.31 9.80
C THR A 884 5.72 -56.67 11.29
N ASN A 885 4.78 -55.85 11.78
CA ASN A 885 3.53 -56.16 12.47
C ASN A 885 3.55 -56.63 13.93
N GLY A 886 2.75 -55.95 14.67
CA GLY A 886 1.64 -56.52 15.44
C GLY A 886 1.31 -55.81 16.72
N SER A 887 0.32 -54.98 16.65
CA SER A 887 -0.96 -54.99 17.42
C SER A 887 -0.98 -55.33 18.90
N GLY A 888 -1.69 -54.49 19.67
CA GLY A 888 -2.32 -54.95 20.88
C GLY A 888 -2.64 -53.80 21.87
N THR A 889 -3.74 -53.11 21.60
CA THR A 889 -4.84 -52.63 22.53
C THR A 889 -4.75 -53.01 24.02
N VAL A 890 -5.11 -52.12 24.91
CA VAL A 890 -6.37 -51.95 25.66
C VAL A 890 -6.19 -51.09 26.91
N ALA A 891 -6.91 -50.04 26.98
CA ALA A 891 -7.84 -49.45 27.95
C ALA A 891 -7.54 -49.49 29.45
N GLY A 892 -7.87 -48.39 30.09
CA GLY A 892 -8.59 -48.43 31.36
C GLY A 892 -8.28 -47.29 32.32
N THR A 893 -9.09 -46.27 32.24
CA THR A 893 -9.86 -45.60 33.31
C THR A 893 -9.21 -45.11 34.60
N SER A 894 -9.28 -43.83 34.77
CA SER A 894 -10.09 -43.07 35.75
C SER A 894 -9.52 -42.70 37.12
N ASN A 895 -9.72 -41.46 37.35
CA ASN A 895 -10.27 -40.77 38.56
C ASN A 895 -9.34 -40.02 39.53
N ARG A 896 -9.58 -38.72 39.50
CA ARG A 896 -9.90 -37.80 40.64
C ARG A 896 -8.98 -37.79 41.88
N SER A 897 -8.55 -36.75 42.38
CA SER A 897 -9.18 -35.48 42.84
C SER A 897 -8.19 -34.66 43.69
N SER A 898 -8.34 -33.37 43.50
CA SER A 898 -8.31 -32.28 44.47
C SER A 898 -7.11 -32.01 45.39
N SER A 899 -6.69 -30.85 45.32
CA SER A 899 -6.71 -29.73 46.27
C SER A 899 -5.39 -29.02 46.52
N ASP A 900 -5.45 -27.78 46.23
CA ASP A 900 -5.00 -26.58 46.94
C ASP A 900 -3.53 -26.25 47.19
N ALA A 901 -3.28 -25.10 46.72
CA ALA A 901 -2.70 -23.90 47.34
C ALA A 901 -1.24 -23.52 47.07
N ALA A 902 -1.17 -22.40 46.46
CA ALA A 902 -0.30 -21.23 46.71
C ALA A 902 1.19 -21.27 46.34
N GLY A 903 1.56 -20.37 45.46
CA GLY A 903 2.73 -19.56 45.71
C GLY A 903 3.74 -19.44 44.57
N SER A 904 3.73 -18.26 43.97
CA SER A 904 4.84 -17.56 43.36
C SER A 904 5.33 -17.93 41.96
N ASN A 905 5.06 -16.99 41.06
CA ASN A 905 5.74 -16.60 39.79
C ASN A 905 7.27 -16.39 39.96
N PRO A 906 8.11 -16.23 38.90
CA PRO A 906 7.84 -16.16 37.49
C PRO A 906 8.85 -16.90 36.60
N ALA A 907 8.53 -17.12 35.32
CA ALA A 907 9.44 -16.84 34.20
C ALA A 907 8.79 -17.19 32.86
N ALA A 908 8.78 -16.18 32.00
CA ALA A 908 8.29 -16.24 30.64
C ALA A 908 9.09 -17.21 29.76
N LEU A 909 8.38 -18.06 29.04
CA LEU A 909 8.90 -18.80 27.90
C LEU A 909 8.07 -18.39 26.67
N THR A 910 8.61 -17.51 25.87
CA THR A 910 8.12 -17.21 24.53
C THR A 910 8.47 -18.39 23.62
N GLY A 911 7.49 -19.19 23.30
CA GLY A 911 7.57 -20.19 22.23
C GLY A 911 7.14 -19.59 20.91
N THR A 912 8.05 -19.47 19.98
CA THR A 912 7.77 -19.10 18.58
C THR A 912 7.09 -20.25 17.88
N ILE A 913 5.85 -20.05 17.45
CA ILE A 913 5.12 -21.00 16.59
C ILE A 913 5.56 -20.74 15.14
N GLN A 914 6.32 -21.67 14.58
CA GLN A 914 6.51 -21.75 13.13
C GLN A 914 5.21 -22.22 12.47
N LYS A 915 4.62 -21.35 11.67
CA LYS A 915 3.60 -21.75 10.68
C LYS A 915 4.29 -22.33 9.45
N THR A 916 4.19 -23.62 9.31
CA THR A 916 4.45 -24.31 8.02
C THR A 916 3.35 -23.96 7.03
N ALA A 917 3.72 -23.25 5.99
CA ALA A 917 2.84 -22.96 4.85
C ALA A 917 2.81 -24.20 3.96
N THR A 918 1.65 -24.80 3.83
CA THR A 918 1.36 -25.87 2.85
C THR A 918 1.17 -25.21 1.48
N ILE A 919 2.04 -25.51 0.54
CA ILE A 919 1.91 -25.11 -0.86
C ILE A 919 0.81 -25.95 -1.48
N LYS A 920 -0.31 -25.32 -1.86
CA LYS A 920 -1.26 -25.87 -2.81
C LYS A 920 -0.88 -25.38 -4.20
N THR A 921 -0.42 -26.30 -5.02
CA THR A 921 -0.31 -26.13 -6.46
C THR A 921 -1.70 -26.13 -7.07
N GLY A 922 -2.11 -25.02 -7.60
CA GLY A 922 -3.28 -24.84 -8.44
C GLY A 922 -2.99 -23.67 -9.37
N ASP A 923 -2.57 -24.01 -10.57
CA ASP A 923 -2.22 -23.09 -11.63
C ASP A 923 -3.49 -22.58 -12.28
N GLU A 924 -3.80 -21.30 -12.09
CA GLU A 924 -4.65 -20.52 -12.99
C GLU A 924 -4.18 -19.07 -13.00
N THR A 925 -3.14 -18.83 -13.79
CA THR A 925 -2.75 -17.47 -14.17
C THR A 925 -3.57 -17.02 -15.37
N PRO A 926 -4.40 -15.98 -15.27
CA PRO A 926 -5.09 -15.46 -16.44
C PRO A 926 -4.10 -14.76 -17.35
N VAL A 927 -3.91 -15.31 -18.54
CA VAL A 927 -3.05 -14.79 -19.62
C VAL A 927 -3.39 -13.34 -19.99
N GLY A 928 -4.60 -12.87 -19.71
CA GLY A 928 -5.08 -11.52 -19.97
C GLY A 928 -4.35 -10.40 -19.20
N ARG A 929 -3.88 -10.65 -17.96
CA ARG A 929 -3.17 -9.63 -17.18
C ARG A 929 -1.73 -9.38 -17.64
N ILE A 930 -1.10 -10.37 -18.26
CA ILE A 930 0.25 -10.21 -18.82
C ILE A 930 0.19 -9.44 -20.13
N LEU A 931 -0.88 -9.59 -20.90
CA LEU A 931 -1.09 -8.81 -22.13
C LEU A 931 -1.31 -7.32 -21.82
N LEU A 932 -2.07 -6.98 -20.77
CA LEU A 932 -2.34 -5.58 -20.39
C LEU A 932 -1.08 -4.84 -19.92
N LEU A 933 -0.18 -5.53 -19.20
CA LEU A 933 1.12 -4.97 -18.80
C LEU A 933 2.08 -4.80 -19.99
N MET A 934 1.98 -5.62 -21.02
CA MET A 934 2.77 -5.44 -22.25
C MET A 934 2.26 -4.26 -23.11
N PHE A 935 0.95 -4.03 -23.18
CA PHE A 935 0.40 -2.88 -23.90
C PHE A 935 0.68 -1.54 -23.19
N SER A 936 0.70 -1.48 -21.87
CA SER A 936 1.07 -0.27 -21.13
C SER A 936 2.56 0.09 -21.28
N ALA A 937 3.44 -0.90 -21.36
CA ALA A 937 4.87 -0.68 -21.60
C ALA A 937 5.15 -0.23 -23.05
N ALA A 938 4.40 -0.72 -24.03
CA ALA A 938 4.52 -0.31 -25.42
C ALA A 938 4.00 1.14 -25.64
N GLY A 939 2.92 1.55 -24.96
CA GLY A 939 2.40 2.91 -24.98
C GLY A 939 3.38 3.94 -24.42
N LEU A 940 4.07 3.62 -23.32
CA LEU A 940 5.10 4.50 -22.73
C LEU A 940 6.35 4.66 -23.63
N MET A 941 6.73 3.64 -24.40
CA MET A 941 7.85 3.73 -25.31
C MET A 941 7.53 4.57 -26.58
N VAL A 942 6.29 4.56 -27.03
CA VAL A 942 5.87 5.39 -28.18
C VAL A 942 5.84 6.88 -27.83
N VAL A 943 5.41 7.23 -26.63
CA VAL A 943 5.44 8.62 -26.15
C VAL A 943 6.88 9.11 -25.94
N ALA A 944 7.81 8.27 -25.50
CA ALA A 944 9.22 8.62 -25.36
C ALA A 944 9.93 8.79 -26.70
N ALA A 945 9.52 8.06 -27.75
CA ALA A 945 10.09 8.19 -29.11
C ALA A 945 9.56 9.41 -29.86
N ALA A 946 8.31 9.81 -29.64
CA ALA A 946 7.71 11.01 -30.26
C ALA A 946 8.24 12.33 -29.66
N GLY A 947 8.64 12.33 -28.38
CA GLY A 947 9.22 13.51 -27.71
C GLY A 947 10.62 13.91 -28.14
N ARG A 948 11.37 13.03 -28.83
CA ARG A 948 12.74 13.31 -29.27
C ARG A 948 12.89 13.94 -30.68
N LYS A 949 11.80 14.17 -31.39
CA LYS A 949 11.83 14.75 -32.78
C LYS A 949 11.54 16.25 -32.86
N LYS A 950 11.53 16.99 -31.75
CA LYS A 950 11.24 18.43 -31.76
C LYS A 950 12.36 19.37 -31.30
N TYR A 951 13.59 18.88 -31.19
CA TYR A 951 14.76 19.75 -31.01
C TYR A 951 15.95 19.18 -31.80
N CYS A 952 16.01 19.55 -33.06
CA CYS A 952 17.19 19.80 -33.84
C CYS A 952 16.81 20.82 -34.95
#